data_86ae17abc2636c58513052cd58642318
#
_entry.id   86ae17abc2636c58513052cd58642318
#
_cell.length_a   1.000
_cell.length_b   1.000
_cell.length_c   1.000
_cell.angle_alpha   90.00
_cell.angle_beta   90.00
_cell.angle_gamma   90.00
#
_symmetry.space_group_name_H-M   'P 1'
#
loop_
_entity.id
_entity.type
_entity.pdbx_description
1 polymer ?
#
loop_
_entity_poly.entity_id
_entity_poly.type
_entity_poly.pdbx_seq_one_letter_code
_entity_poly.pdbx_strand_id
1 'polypeptide(L)'
;MEPGFAGVLRPGHVRTRACSVAALIWAISPMASAASVPWTPSLAARHAIEVLVDDGGLPLTVSQWPLPREAVQRALDTLPEELPLELDVARALVQRELRAQQDSRIGLTLRQRKDALPGYGDDATPGSSLQLRSGEYDGPHLALQAGGRLDSVADSGQSHGTARLDDSAVAADAFGIQAQAWAHRSWWGPGWQSALPLSNNPPALDGIGLQRASVLPSDSPWLSWIGPWNTDFFVARTEGEEPGPGSNSLISGWRITARPLPLLEVGLTRMVQFGGTGHPETLGSFARAVIGVHANAQTVAAQSRDSGNGLAGVDLRVRCPSGVRCAGYVQVMGEDDRKHLPFKYLETVGTEVWSPSGAMRFWFEASEVGCRTTWRESTTPGCAYHNYAYLDGYTASNRWLGASVGADGKLLTLGWMDSEWDSSLRLDYGHVGSNVGTFGVPFEPALSGRPLWALSARRSWHFGSTSLTPEFDWTRVQWMDGTRVSSRVGLEMSTTLDDLGVASPSRVAEALSGPGSPTTDRLLAAAALIGGAALFDRAANSYAYERHNEPSLKVMRQLGSTLPYAELGLAGTAWLTRRGSPDGDVAMASIEAGVSSVVLAEGLKQIVDRSRPYDERGAADFGHDKRSESSFPSVHTAIAWSVITPVAERYDAPWLYGITALVNVGRVADHQHWLSDTVAGSVLGYVVGDWFSKRASDAPSGSVTLIPHGVVMATAF
;
A
#
# COMPACT_ATOMS: atom_id res chain seq x y z
N MET A 1 63.71 37.88 10.24
CA MET A 1 64.13 37.72 8.87
C MET A 1 63.10 36.75 8.22
N GLU A 2 62.20 37.34 7.51
CA GLU A 2 61.40 36.60 6.44
C GLU A 2 62.30 36.23 5.28
N PRO A 3 61.94 35.39 4.33
CA PRO A 3 60.69 35.34 3.59
C PRO A 3 60.13 33.88 3.42
N GLY A 4 58.87 33.55 3.23
CA GLY A 4 58.00 33.94 2.15
C GLY A 4 57.95 32.90 1.02
N PHE A 5 56.97 31.99 1.00
CA PHE A 5 56.56 31.31 -0.25
C PHE A 5 55.04 31.07 -0.29
N ALA A 6 54.38 31.79 -1.16
CA ALA A 6 53.00 31.59 -1.53
C ALA A 6 52.88 30.39 -2.51
N GLY A 7 52.09 29.39 -2.13
CA GLY A 7 51.70 28.28 -3.00
C GLY A 7 50.25 28.41 -3.42
N VAL A 8 50.03 28.74 -4.70
CA VAL A 8 48.73 28.83 -5.37
C VAL A 8 48.13 27.45 -5.51
N LEU A 9 47.02 27.17 -4.80
CA LEU A 9 46.21 25.99 -5.00
C LEU A 9 45.23 26.21 -6.18
N ARG A 10 45.41 25.46 -7.24
CA ARG A 10 44.47 25.39 -8.37
C ARG A 10 43.20 24.61 -7.93
N PRO A 11 41.97 25.01 -8.31
CA PRO A 11 40.78 24.26 -8.02
C PRO A 11 40.70 23.00 -8.92
N GLY A 12 40.84 21.84 -8.31
CA GLY A 12 40.60 20.56 -8.94
C GLY A 12 39.11 20.36 -9.24
N HIS A 13 38.78 20.08 -10.49
CA HIS A 13 37.46 19.72 -10.95
C HIS A 13 36.98 18.44 -10.28
N VAL A 14 36.07 18.56 -9.33
CA VAL A 14 35.24 17.44 -8.87
C VAL A 14 34.19 17.19 -9.97
N ARG A 15 34.47 16.25 -10.86
CA ARG A 15 33.47 15.69 -11.76
C ARG A 15 32.51 14.83 -10.93
N THR A 16 31.36 15.40 -10.61
CA THR A 16 30.21 14.69 -10.03
C THR A 16 29.77 13.57 -11.00
N ARG A 17 29.93 12.35 -10.57
CA ARG A 17 29.29 11.18 -11.20
C ARG A 17 27.80 11.15 -10.83
N ALA A 18 27.02 12.01 -11.48
CA ALA A 18 25.55 12.04 -11.40
C ALA A 18 24.91 11.38 -12.64
N CYS A 19 25.43 10.24 -13.08
CA CYS A 19 24.98 9.61 -14.33
C CYS A 19 24.62 8.13 -14.17
N SER A 20 23.96 7.72 -13.09
CA SER A 20 23.58 6.30 -12.98
C SER A 20 22.11 6.03 -12.63
N VAL A 21 21.34 7.03 -12.22
CA VAL A 21 19.91 6.84 -11.92
C VAL A 21 19.02 7.17 -13.12
N ALA A 22 19.44 8.09 -14.00
CA ALA A 22 18.68 8.45 -15.19
C ALA A 22 18.68 7.36 -16.29
N ALA A 23 19.66 6.45 -16.31
CA ALA A 23 19.74 5.39 -17.31
C ALA A 23 18.74 4.24 -17.06
N LEU A 24 18.26 4.05 -15.83
CA LEU A 24 17.25 3.02 -15.54
C LEU A 24 15.84 3.43 -16.02
N ILE A 25 15.56 4.72 -16.14
CA ILE A 25 14.24 5.24 -16.55
C ILE A 25 14.01 5.11 -18.07
N TRP A 26 15.07 5.04 -18.88
CA TRP A 26 14.96 4.97 -20.36
C TRP A 26 14.78 3.55 -20.93
N ALA A 27 14.79 2.50 -20.10
CA ALA A 27 14.57 1.13 -20.54
C ALA A 27 13.11 0.67 -20.46
N ILE A 28 12.19 1.56 -20.13
CA ILE A 28 10.75 1.28 -20.03
C ILE A 28 10.14 1.56 -21.40
N SER A 29 9.97 0.52 -22.21
CA SER A 29 9.19 0.62 -23.45
C SER A 29 7.77 1.07 -23.13
N PRO A 30 7.19 2.03 -23.86
CA PRO A 30 5.80 2.46 -23.67
C PRO A 30 4.86 1.40 -24.24
N MET A 31 4.76 0.23 -23.62
CA MET A 31 3.59 -0.60 -23.79
C MET A 31 2.47 0.07 -22.99
N ALA A 32 1.37 0.41 -23.66
CA ALA A 32 0.15 0.80 -22.98
C ALA A 32 -0.31 -0.39 -22.14
N SER A 33 -0.01 -0.36 -20.86
CA SER A 33 -0.41 -1.36 -19.89
C SER A 33 -1.70 -0.87 -19.26
N ALA A 34 -2.76 -1.68 -19.25
CA ALA A 34 -3.93 -1.35 -18.45
C ALA A 34 -3.53 -1.38 -16.97
N ALA A 35 -3.99 -0.38 -16.21
CA ALA A 35 -3.83 -0.39 -14.77
C ALA A 35 -4.62 -1.56 -14.17
N SER A 36 -4.11 -2.16 -13.10
CA SER A 36 -4.84 -3.21 -12.36
C SER A 36 -4.46 -3.17 -10.89
N VAL A 37 -5.39 -3.59 -10.03
CA VAL A 37 -5.10 -3.66 -8.60
C VAL A 37 -4.07 -4.75 -8.29
N PRO A 38 -3.33 -4.63 -7.16
CA PRO A 38 -2.46 -5.69 -6.67
C PRO A 38 -3.25 -6.96 -6.37
N TRP A 39 -2.75 -8.11 -6.81
CA TRP A 39 -3.35 -9.42 -6.58
C TRP A 39 -2.36 -10.35 -5.88
N THR A 40 -2.82 -10.97 -4.82
CA THR A 40 -2.12 -12.01 -4.07
C THR A 40 -2.82 -13.34 -4.31
N PRO A 41 -2.16 -14.35 -4.89
CA PRO A 41 -2.78 -15.66 -5.12
C PRO A 41 -3.07 -16.39 -3.81
N SER A 42 -4.10 -17.22 -3.81
CA SER A 42 -4.30 -18.22 -2.76
C SER A 42 -3.13 -19.22 -2.71
N LEU A 43 -3.08 -20.04 -1.68
CA LEU A 43 -2.06 -21.10 -1.58
C LEU A 43 -2.09 -22.03 -2.81
N ALA A 44 -3.29 -22.41 -3.26
CA ALA A 44 -3.47 -23.27 -4.43
C ALA A 44 -3.06 -22.57 -5.74
N ALA A 45 -3.42 -21.30 -5.90
CA ALA A 45 -3.05 -20.53 -7.10
C ALA A 45 -1.54 -20.23 -7.14
N ARG A 46 -0.90 -19.90 -6.00
CA ARG A 46 0.56 -19.78 -5.94
C ARG A 46 1.25 -21.07 -6.39
N HIS A 47 0.80 -22.20 -5.86
CA HIS A 47 1.32 -23.50 -6.30
C HIS A 47 1.16 -23.71 -7.80
N ALA A 48 -0.04 -23.46 -8.35
CA ALA A 48 -0.31 -23.59 -9.77
C ALA A 48 0.56 -22.66 -10.63
N ILE A 49 0.78 -21.41 -10.19
CA ILE A 49 1.71 -20.49 -10.86
C ILE A 49 3.13 -21.04 -10.85
N GLU A 50 3.61 -21.54 -9.71
CA GLU A 50 4.96 -22.10 -9.63
C GLU A 50 5.14 -23.34 -10.52
N VAL A 51 4.12 -24.21 -10.65
CA VAL A 51 4.11 -25.32 -11.62
C VAL A 51 4.17 -24.80 -13.05
N LEU A 52 3.37 -23.78 -13.40
CA LEU A 52 3.41 -23.16 -14.73
C LEU A 52 4.75 -22.48 -15.03
N VAL A 53 5.39 -21.85 -14.05
CA VAL A 53 6.70 -21.21 -14.18
C VAL A 53 7.81 -22.25 -14.37
N ASP A 54 7.75 -23.33 -13.58
CA ASP A 54 8.82 -24.33 -13.55
C ASP A 54 8.73 -25.36 -14.68
N ASP A 55 7.52 -25.82 -15.00
CA ASP A 55 7.29 -26.89 -15.97
C ASP A 55 6.68 -26.36 -17.29
N GLY A 56 5.92 -25.26 -17.25
CA GLY A 56 5.25 -24.66 -18.39
C GLY A 56 5.98 -23.49 -19.04
N GLY A 57 7.02 -22.97 -18.42
CA GLY A 57 7.78 -21.84 -18.95
C GLY A 57 7.06 -20.50 -18.85
N LEU A 58 6.10 -20.34 -17.94
CA LEU A 58 5.44 -19.06 -17.65
C LEU A 58 6.48 -17.98 -17.29
N PRO A 59 6.57 -16.86 -18.01
CA PRO A 59 7.58 -15.84 -17.77
C PRO A 59 7.21 -14.92 -16.59
N LEU A 60 7.40 -15.43 -15.36
CA LEU A 60 7.03 -14.75 -14.12
C LEU A 60 8.02 -15.11 -13.01
N THR A 61 8.20 -14.19 -12.04
CA THR A 61 8.89 -14.44 -10.77
C THR A 61 7.89 -14.80 -9.68
N VAL A 62 8.23 -15.70 -8.75
CA VAL A 62 7.29 -16.28 -7.78
C VAL A 62 7.59 -15.95 -6.32
N SER A 63 8.67 -15.22 -6.05
CA SER A 63 9.11 -14.88 -4.70
C SER A 63 8.63 -13.51 -4.19
N GLN A 64 7.70 -12.87 -4.90
CA GLN A 64 7.15 -11.56 -4.53
C GLN A 64 5.65 -11.51 -4.79
N TRP A 65 4.88 -11.17 -3.77
CA TRP A 65 3.43 -10.95 -3.84
C TRP A 65 3.05 -9.72 -3.02
N PRO A 66 2.06 -8.91 -3.46
CA PRO A 66 1.24 -9.07 -4.67
C PRO A 66 1.95 -8.68 -5.96
N LEU A 67 1.33 -9.03 -7.09
CA LEU A 67 1.67 -8.55 -8.44
C LEU A 67 0.44 -7.86 -9.06
N PRO A 68 0.61 -6.95 -10.04
CA PRO A 68 -0.53 -6.41 -10.77
C PRO A 68 -1.30 -7.55 -11.46
N ARG A 69 -2.61 -7.66 -11.22
CA ARG A 69 -3.46 -8.74 -11.77
C ARG A 69 -3.30 -8.89 -13.28
N GLU A 70 -3.37 -7.76 -14.00
CA GLU A 70 -3.25 -7.74 -15.45
C GLU A 70 -1.86 -8.14 -15.96
N ALA A 71 -0.80 -7.91 -15.16
CA ALA A 71 0.54 -8.37 -15.51
C ALA A 71 0.64 -9.89 -15.45
N VAL A 72 -0.03 -10.52 -14.49
CA VAL A 72 -0.11 -11.99 -14.38
C VAL A 72 -0.95 -12.56 -15.52
N GLN A 73 -2.10 -11.94 -15.85
CA GLN A 73 -2.94 -12.36 -16.98
C GLN A 73 -2.16 -12.32 -18.29
N ARG A 74 -1.45 -11.22 -18.57
CA ARG A 74 -0.60 -11.11 -19.77
C ARG A 74 0.53 -12.13 -19.83
N ALA A 75 1.10 -12.50 -18.69
CA ALA A 75 2.06 -13.58 -18.66
C ALA A 75 1.42 -14.92 -19.04
N LEU A 76 0.21 -15.22 -18.52
CA LEU A 76 -0.54 -16.42 -18.90
C LEU A 76 -0.88 -16.45 -20.39
N ASP A 77 -1.17 -15.32 -20.99
CA ASP A 77 -1.49 -15.20 -22.41
C ASP A 77 -0.27 -15.51 -23.34
N THR A 78 0.95 -15.54 -22.80
CA THR A 78 2.15 -15.97 -23.53
C THR A 78 2.31 -17.48 -23.62
N LEU A 79 1.55 -18.24 -22.82
CA LEU A 79 1.60 -19.70 -22.85
C LEU A 79 0.97 -20.24 -24.14
N PRO A 80 1.44 -21.37 -24.66
CA PRO A 80 0.81 -22.05 -25.80
C PRO A 80 -0.66 -22.35 -25.55
N GLU A 81 -1.47 -22.34 -26.59
CA GLU A 81 -2.90 -22.72 -26.51
C GLU A 81 -3.06 -24.16 -26.03
N GLU A 82 -2.26 -25.08 -26.57
CA GLU A 82 -2.24 -26.48 -26.16
C GLU A 82 -1.12 -26.71 -25.13
N LEU A 83 -1.52 -27.10 -23.92
CA LEU A 83 -0.62 -27.46 -22.84
C LEU A 83 -0.87 -28.93 -22.45
N PRO A 84 0.13 -29.62 -21.87
CA PRO A 84 -0.12 -30.86 -21.12
C PRO A 84 -1.25 -30.68 -20.11
N LEU A 85 -2.04 -31.73 -19.88
CA LEU A 85 -3.24 -31.65 -19.06
C LEU A 85 -3.00 -31.04 -17.67
N GLU A 86 -1.90 -31.43 -17.03
CA GLU A 86 -1.53 -30.91 -15.71
C GLU A 86 -1.25 -29.40 -15.71
N LEU A 87 -0.66 -28.88 -16.77
CA LEU A 87 -0.39 -27.45 -16.91
C LEU A 87 -1.65 -26.69 -17.32
N ASP A 88 -2.53 -27.29 -18.09
CA ASP A 88 -3.82 -26.69 -18.45
C ASP A 88 -4.74 -26.57 -17.25
N VAL A 89 -4.77 -27.56 -16.37
CA VAL A 89 -5.49 -27.50 -15.09
C VAL A 89 -4.92 -26.39 -14.20
N ALA A 90 -3.59 -26.27 -14.11
CA ALA A 90 -2.96 -25.20 -13.35
C ALA A 90 -3.29 -23.81 -13.95
N ARG A 91 -3.25 -23.66 -15.27
CA ARG A 91 -3.67 -22.43 -15.97
C ARG A 91 -5.12 -22.07 -15.67
N ALA A 92 -6.02 -23.04 -15.76
CA ALA A 92 -7.44 -22.86 -15.51
C ALA A 92 -7.74 -22.41 -14.07
N LEU A 93 -6.99 -22.95 -13.08
CA LEU A 93 -7.10 -22.56 -11.69
C LEU A 93 -6.70 -21.09 -11.49
N VAL A 94 -5.55 -20.67 -12.02
CA VAL A 94 -5.08 -19.29 -11.91
C VAL A 94 -6.05 -18.32 -12.60
N GLN A 95 -6.49 -18.64 -13.82
CA GLN A 95 -7.46 -17.83 -14.55
C GLN A 95 -8.79 -17.70 -13.83
N ARG A 96 -9.27 -18.77 -13.19
CA ARG A 96 -10.49 -18.73 -12.37
C ARG A 96 -10.34 -17.74 -11.22
N GLU A 97 -9.21 -17.76 -10.54
CA GLU A 97 -8.98 -16.88 -9.39
C GLU A 97 -8.77 -15.42 -9.81
N LEU A 98 -8.07 -15.16 -10.93
CA LEU A 98 -7.95 -13.82 -11.49
C LEU A 98 -9.31 -13.24 -11.90
N ARG A 99 -10.21 -14.07 -12.46
CA ARG A 99 -11.59 -13.65 -12.77
C ARG A 99 -12.40 -13.37 -11.50
N ALA A 100 -12.23 -14.19 -10.46
CA ALA A 100 -12.92 -13.97 -9.19
C ALA A 100 -12.52 -12.67 -8.47
N GLN A 101 -11.41 -12.04 -8.87
CA GLN A 101 -11.02 -10.71 -8.39
C GLN A 101 -11.98 -9.62 -8.92
N GLN A 102 -12.60 -9.84 -10.06
CA GLN A 102 -13.58 -8.93 -10.66
C GLN A 102 -14.97 -9.02 -10.01
N ASP A 103 -15.21 -10.04 -9.16
CA ASP A 103 -16.47 -10.21 -8.46
C ASP A 103 -16.49 -9.45 -7.14
N SER A 104 -17.63 -8.85 -6.83
CA SER A 104 -17.88 -8.31 -5.48
C SER A 104 -18.22 -9.46 -4.53
N ARG A 105 -17.52 -9.52 -3.40
CA ARG A 105 -17.61 -10.64 -2.46
C ARG A 105 -17.87 -10.19 -1.03
N ILE A 106 -18.55 -11.06 -0.30
CA ILE A 106 -18.68 -11.00 1.15
C ILE A 106 -18.03 -12.23 1.76
N GLY A 107 -17.23 -12.03 2.77
CA GLY A 107 -16.58 -13.09 3.55
C GLY A 107 -16.99 -13.00 5.02
N LEU A 108 -17.25 -14.13 5.64
CA LEU A 108 -17.50 -14.26 7.08
C LEU A 108 -16.50 -15.28 7.62
N THR A 109 -15.68 -14.87 8.56
CA THR A 109 -14.80 -15.78 9.29
C THR A 109 -15.31 -15.89 10.72
N LEU A 110 -15.62 -17.11 11.13
CA LEU A 110 -15.94 -17.45 12.51
C LEU A 110 -14.74 -18.19 13.09
N ARG A 111 -14.02 -17.60 14.03
CA ARG A 111 -12.77 -18.14 14.53
C ARG A 111 -12.66 -17.96 16.03
N GLN A 112 -12.23 -19.01 16.71
CA GLN A 112 -11.83 -18.88 18.10
C GLN A 112 -10.62 -17.97 18.19
N ARG A 113 -10.62 -17.12 19.20
CA ARG A 113 -9.51 -16.26 19.48
C ARG A 113 -8.35 -17.06 20.01
N LYS A 114 -7.33 -17.28 19.22
CA LYS A 114 -6.04 -17.82 19.65
C LYS A 114 -4.98 -17.61 18.61
N ASP A 115 -3.74 -17.58 19.09
CA ASP A 115 -2.59 -17.38 18.25
C ASP A 115 -2.31 -18.61 17.39
N ALA A 116 -1.94 -18.36 16.15
CA ALA A 116 -1.43 -19.34 15.22
C ALA A 116 -0.13 -18.82 14.62
N LEU A 117 0.68 -19.71 14.07
CA LEU A 117 1.83 -19.35 13.25
C LEU A 117 1.38 -19.25 11.79
N PRO A 118 1.08 -18.05 11.26
CA PRO A 118 0.67 -17.94 9.88
C PRO A 118 1.84 -18.19 8.94
N GLY A 119 1.59 -18.98 7.90
CA GLY A 119 2.41 -19.09 6.72
C GLY A 119 1.77 -18.36 5.54
N TYR A 120 2.24 -18.65 4.33
CA TYR A 120 1.66 -18.09 3.13
C TYR A 120 0.17 -18.46 2.99
N GLY A 121 -0.65 -17.47 2.67
CA GLY A 121 -2.10 -17.65 2.50
C GLY A 121 -2.92 -17.76 3.80
N ASP A 122 -2.25 -17.76 4.97
CA ASP A 122 -2.96 -17.80 6.25
C ASP A 122 -3.37 -16.39 6.70
N ASP A 123 -4.52 -16.31 7.38
CA ASP A 123 -4.94 -15.12 8.08
C ASP A 123 -4.57 -15.19 9.56
N ALA A 124 -3.66 -14.33 9.97
CA ALA A 124 -3.18 -14.25 11.34
C ALA A 124 -4.14 -13.51 12.29
N THR A 125 -5.17 -12.85 11.77
CA THR A 125 -6.07 -12.02 12.59
C THR A 125 -6.86 -12.88 13.57
N PRO A 126 -6.77 -12.62 14.89
CA PRO A 126 -7.53 -13.37 15.88
C PRO A 126 -9.02 -12.96 15.85
N GLY A 127 -9.90 -13.89 16.21
CA GLY A 127 -11.33 -13.63 16.33
C GLY A 127 -12.11 -13.75 15.03
N SER A 128 -13.39 -13.36 15.07
CA SER A 128 -14.30 -13.43 13.94
C SER A 128 -14.24 -12.14 13.12
N SER A 129 -14.45 -12.23 11.82
CA SER A 129 -14.43 -11.07 10.94
C SER A 129 -15.51 -11.13 9.86
N LEU A 130 -15.98 -9.96 9.47
CA LEU A 130 -16.80 -9.73 8.29
C LEU A 130 -15.97 -8.92 7.29
N GLN A 131 -15.85 -9.41 6.07
CA GLN A 131 -15.12 -8.78 4.99
C GLN A 131 -16.05 -8.50 3.83
N LEU A 132 -15.94 -7.32 3.26
CA LEU A 132 -16.63 -6.90 2.04
C LEU A 132 -15.57 -6.44 1.05
N ARG A 133 -15.68 -6.86 -0.19
CA ARG A 133 -14.79 -6.45 -1.26
C ARG A 133 -15.61 -6.21 -2.52
N SER A 134 -15.44 -5.04 -3.16
CA SER A 134 -15.98 -4.81 -4.49
C SER A 134 -15.21 -5.64 -5.52
N GLY A 135 -15.83 -5.89 -6.67
CA GLY A 135 -15.08 -6.27 -7.85
C GLY A 135 -14.05 -5.19 -8.22
N GLU A 136 -13.02 -5.59 -8.92
CA GLU A 136 -12.07 -4.66 -9.51
C GLU A 136 -12.73 -3.90 -10.65
N TYR A 137 -12.58 -2.58 -10.66
CA TYR A 137 -12.76 -1.76 -11.84
C TYR A 137 -11.41 -1.57 -12.50
N ASP A 138 -11.27 -2.00 -13.75
CA ASP A 138 -10.06 -1.87 -14.56
C ASP A 138 -10.32 -0.99 -15.79
N GLY A 139 -9.80 0.21 -15.75
CA GLY A 139 -9.77 1.14 -16.88
C GLY A 139 -8.39 1.15 -17.56
N PRO A 140 -8.26 1.86 -18.70
CA PRO A 140 -7.00 1.86 -19.45
C PRO A 140 -5.81 2.44 -18.68
N HIS A 141 -6.04 3.32 -17.70
CA HIS A 141 -5.00 3.97 -16.92
C HIS A 141 -5.27 3.98 -15.42
N LEU A 142 -6.44 3.53 -14.98
CA LEU A 142 -6.86 3.56 -13.58
C LEU A 142 -7.60 2.28 -13.24
N ALA A 143 -7.20 1.67 -12.13
CA ALA A 143 -7.90 0.53 -11.55
C ALA A 143 -8.26 0.81 -10.10
N LEU A 144 -9.38 0.29 -9.65
CA LEU A 144 -9.90 0.50 -8.31
C LEU A 144 -10.50 -0.77 -7.75
N GLN A 145 -10.32 -0.96 -6.46
CA GLN A 145 -11.03 -1.94 -5.65
C GLN A 145 -11.31 -1.34 -4.29
N ALA A 146 -12.55 -1.44 -3.83
CA ALA A 146 -12.91 -1.06 -2.47
C ALA A 146 -13.07 -2.31 -1.62
N GLY A 147 -12.41 -2.35 -0.48
CA GLY A 147 -12.51 -3.41 0.49
C GLY A 147 -12.74 -2.85 1.89
N GLY A 148 -13.27 -3.66 2.77
CA GLY A 148 -13.46 -3.32 4.16
C GLY A 148 -13.58 -4.56 5.00
N ARG A 149 -13.01 -4.52 6.19
CA ARG A 149 -13.03 -5.61 7.15
C ARG A 149 -13.40 -5.10 8.52
N LEU A 150 -14.32 -5.82 9.15
CA LEU A 150 -14.72 -5.61 10.54
C LEU A 150 -14.27 -6.84 11.33
N ASP A 151 -13.38 -6.65 12.29
CA ASP A 151 -12.91 -7.70 13.18
C ASP A 151 -13.56 -7.56 14.55
N SER A 152 -14.00 -8.67 15.12
CA SER A 152 -14.43 -8.76 16.51
C SER A 152 -13.32 -9.42 17.31
N VAL A 153 -12.53 -8.63 18.00
CA VAL A 153 -11.49 -9.11 18.92
C VAL A 153 -12.01 -9.03 20.34
N ALA A 154 -12.19 -10.16 20.98
CA ALA A 154 -12.56 -10.21 22.39
C ALA A 154 -11.28 -10.30 23.23
N ASP A 155 -10.91 -9.29 24.02
CA ASP A 155 -9.79 -9.33 24.95
C ASP A 155 -10.27 -9.28 26.39
N SER A 156 -9.71 -10.16 27.26
CA SER A 156 -9.92 -10.18 28.72
C SER A 156 -11.36 -9.92 29.20
N GLY A 157 -12.36 -10.39 28.42
CA GLY A 157 -13.79 -10.22 28.72
C GLY A 157 -14.45 -8.97 28.13
N GLN A 158 -13.71 -8.15 27.38
CA GLN A 158 -14.27 -7.07 26.56
C GLN A 158 -14.09 -7.40 25.09
N SER A 159 -15.13 -7.21 24.29
CA SER A 159 -15.03 -7.31 22.82
C SER A 159 -14.77 -5.91 22.24
N HIS A 160 -13.70 -5.77 21.49
CA HIS A 160 -13.41 -4.58 20.72
C HIS A 160 -13.64 -4.88 19.25
N GLY A 161 -14.35 -3.98 18.55
CA GLY A 161 -14.49 -4.02 17.10
C GLY A 161 -13.40 -3.14 16.48
N THR A 162 -12.71 -3.66 15.47
CA THR A 162 -11.82 -2.86 14.63
C THR A 162 -12.31 -2.87 13.19
N ALA A 163 -12.28 -1.71 12.54
CA ALA A 163 -12.61 -1.57 11.13
C ALA A 163 -11.33 -1.22 10.36
N ARG A 164 -11.07 -1.91 9.24
CA ARG A 164 -9.93 -1.68 8.36
C ARG A 164 -10.38 -1.66 6.91
N LEU A 165 -9.55 -1.05 6.05
CA LEU A 165 -9.77 -0.98 4.59
C LEU A 165 -9.11 -2.15 3.85
N ASP A 166 -8.97 -3.32 4.49
CA ASP A 166 -8.33 -4.49 3.90
C ASP A 166 -8.87 -4.77 2.48
N ASP A 167 -7.98 -5.06 1.53
CA ASP A 167 -8.26 -5.29 0.11
C ASP A 167 -8.76 -4.06 -0.66
N SER A 168 -8.57 -2.86 -0.13
CA SER A 168 -8.75 -1.63 -0.91
C SER A 168 -7.49 -1.30 -1.69
N ALA A 169 -7.65 -0.91 -2.96
CA ALA A 169 -6.54 -0.45 -3.78
C ALA A 169 -7.00 0.54 -4.85
N VAL A 170 -6.11 1.47 -5.15
CA VAL A 170 -6.18 2.38 -6.29
C VAL A 170 -4.87 2.27 -7.02
N ALA A 171 -4.89 2.04 -8.32
CA ALA A 171 -3.70 1.92 -9.13
C ALA A 171 -3.84 2.75 -10.40
N ALA A 172 -2.79 3.48 -10.77
CA ALA A 172 -2.71 4.24 -12.01
C ALA A 172 -1.44 3.87 -12.76
N ASP A 173 -1.58 3.52 -14.04
CA ASP A 173 -0.45 3.19 -14.91
C ASP A 173 -0.04 4.38 -15.76
N ALA A 174 1.26 4.66 -15.77
CA ALA A 174 1.89 5.57 -16.70
C ALA A 174 3.31 5.10 -17.04
N PHE A 175 3.64 5.01 -18.32
CA PHE A 175 4.97 4.65 -18.80
C PHE A 175 5.49 3.29 -18.31
N GLY A 176 4.59 2.32 -18.11
CA GLY A 176 4.94 0.98 -17.61
C GLY A 176 5.30 0.90 -16.13
N ILE A 177 5.01 1.98 -15.40
CA ILE A 177 5.07 2.05 -13.93
C ILE A 177 3.67 2.27 -13.40
N GLN A 178 3.27 1.44 -12.47
CA GLN A 178 2.00 1.55 -11.76
C GLN A 178 2.24 2.25 -10.44
N ALA A 179 1.67 3.44 -10.27
CA ALA A 179 1.55 4.10 -8.98
C ALA A 179 0.30 3.58 -8.28
N GLN A 180 0.41 3.26 -7.01
CA GLN A 180 -0.67 2.64 -6.26
C GLN A 180 -0.78 3.15 -4.83
N ALA A 181 -2.02 3.21 -4.32
CA ALA A 181 -2.34 3.32 -2.90
C ALA A 181 -3.18 2.10 -2.51
N TRP A 182 -2.87 1.48 -1.38
CA TRP A 182 -3.41 0.17 -1.08
C TRP A 182 -3.48 -0.13 0.42
N ALA A 183 -4.35 -1.07 0.77
CA ALA A 183 -4.43 -1.71 2.07
C ALA A 183 -4.41 -3.24 1.87
N HIS A 184 -3.23 -3.84 1.86
CA HIS A 184 -3.08 -5.29 1.67
C HIS A 184 -1.88 -5.87 2.42
N ARG A 185 -1.82 -7.19 2.49
CA ARG A 185 -0.66 -7.94 2.98
C ARG A 185 0.30 -8.22 1.84
N SER A 186 1.58 -8.28 2.16
CA SER A 186 2.63 -8.60 1.20
C SER A 186 3.45 -9.79 1.67
N TRP A 187 3.95 -10.59 0.72
CA TRP A 187 4.84 -11.70 0.97
C TRP A 187 6.09 -11.57 0.11
N TRP A 188 7.22 -11.30 0.74
CA TRP A 188 8.48 -11.06 0.06
C TRP A 188 9.53 -12.13 0.42
N GLY A 189 9.53 -13.20 -0.30
CA GLY A 189 10.43 -14.33 -0.15
C GLY A 189 9.92 -15.59 -0.84
N PRO A 190 10.81 -16.55 -1.11
CA PRO A 190 10.46 -17.81 -1.76
C PRO A 190 9.78 -18.81 -0.82
N GLY A 191 9.90 -18.62 0.50
CA GLY A 191 9.39 -19.54 1.52
C GLY A 191 7.87 -19.71 1.53
N TRP A 192 7.42 -20.81 2.12
CA TRP A 192 6.01 -21.14 2.31
C TRP A 192 5.53 -20.87 3.74
N GLN A 193 6.43 -20.97 4.72
CA GLN A 193 6.13 -20.69 6.12
C GLN A 193 6.68 -19.35 6.56
N SER A 194 7.85 -18.96 6.06
CA SER A 194 8.54 -17.76 6.49
C SER A 194 8.94 -16.88 5.32
N ALA A 195 8.69 -15.58 5.48
CA ALA A 195 9.31 -14.54 4.68
C ALA A 195 9.92 -13.52 5.64
N LEU A 196 11.23 -13.31 5.52
CA LEU A 196 11.97 -12.55 6.51
C LEU A 196 11.69 -11.03 6.48
N PRO A 197 11.51 -10.38 5.29
CA PRO A 197 11.24 -8.95 5.24
C PRO A 197 9.77 -8.58 5.41
N LEU A 198 8.84 -9.31 4.77
CA LEU A 198 7.40 -9.11 4.84
C LEU A 198 6.66 -10.43 4.68
N SER A 199 5.71 -10.69 5.57
CA SER A 199 4.89 -11.88 5.60
C SER A 199 3.41 -11.57 5.86
N ASN A 200 2.57 -12.60 5.93
CA ASN A 200 1.17 -12.49 6.31
C ASN A 200 0.94 -12.36 7.83
N ASN A 201 2.01 -12.27 8.62
CA ASN A 201 1.88 -12.22 10.07
C ASN A 201 1.19 -10.93 10.58
N PRO A 202 1.50 -9.72 10.10
CA PRO A 202 0.75 -8.52 10.49
C PRO A 202 -0.59 -8.43 9.74
N PRO A 203 -1.52 -7.58 10.20
CA PRO A 203 -2.65 -7.14 9.39
C PRO A 203 -2.20 -6.49 8.08
N ALA A 204 -3.16 -6.18 7.19
CA ALA A 204 -2.88 -5.38 6.01
C ALA A 204 -2.24 -4.04 6.42
N LEU A 205 -1.21 -3.64 5.68
CA LEU A 205 -0.58 -2.32 5.81
C LEU A 205 -1.27 -1.34 4.87
N ASP A 206 -1.41 -0.10 5.29
CA ASP A 206 -1.84 1.00 4.46
C ASP A 206 -0.62 1.68 3.85
N GLY A 207 -0.52 1.69 2.54
CA GLY A 207 0.66 2.18 1.86
C GLY A 207 0.40 2.80 0.51
N ILE A 208 1.45 3.44 0.00
CA ILE A 208 1.57 3.91 -1.36
C ILE A 208 2.83 3.35 -1.97
N GLY A 209 2.81 3.10 -3.27
CA GLY A 209 3.96 2.51 -3.92
C GLY A 209 4.02 2.74 -5.41
N LEU A 210 5.14 2.30 -5.97
CA LEU A 210 5.42 2.25 -7.39
C LEU A 210 5.85 0.83 -7.74
N GLN A 211 5.14 0.19 -8.65
CA GLN A 211 5.44 -1.15 -9.10
C GLN A 211 5.58 -1.17 -10.62
N ARG A 212 6.44 -2.04 -11.14
CA ARG A 212 6.49 -2.27 -12.58
C ARG A 212 5.17 -2.89 -13.05
N ALA A 213 4.55 -2.28 -14.06
CA ALA A 213 3.25 -2.70 -14.57
C ALA A 213 3.30 -3.99 -15.43
N SER A 214 4.49 -4.52 -15.70
CA SER A 214 4.72 -5.76 -16.45
C SER A 214 5.69 -6.68 -15.70
N VAL A 215 5.48 -7.97 -15.78
CA VAL A 215 6.37 -9.00 -15.22
C VAL A 215 7.22 -9.68 -16.31
N LEU A 216 6.90 -9.40 -17.58
CA LEU A 216 7.56 -10.00 -18.74
C LEU A 216 9.03 -9.54 -18.88
N PRO A 217 9.88 -10.26 -19.62
CA PRO A 217 11.21 -9.79 -19.98
C PRO A 217 11.17 -8.40 -20.63
N SER A 218 12.24 -7.63 -20.48
CA SER A 218 12.35 -6.32 -21.12
C SER A 218 12.82 -6.48 -22.57
N ASP A 219 12.23 -5.69 -23.48
CA ASP A 219 12.68 -5.61 -24.90
C ASP A 219 14.02 -4.87 -25.03
N SER A 220 14.47 -4.19 -23.97
CA SER A 220 15.76 -3.50 -23.97
C SER A 220 16.92 -4.49 -24.09
N PRO A 221 17.83 -4.32 -25.05
CA PRO A 221 19.01 -5.19 -25.19
C PRO A 221 19.89 -5.24 -23.94
N TRP A 222 19.83 -4.19 -23.09
CA TRP A 222 20.60 -4.09 -21.86
C TRP A 222 19.99 -4.83 -20.69
N LEU A 223 18.68 -5.13 -20.74
CA LEU A 223 17.93 -5.78 -19.65
C LEU A 223 17.29 -7.10 -20.05
N SER A 224 17.28 -7.47 -21.35
CA SER A 224 16.68 -8.72 -21.81
C SER A 224 17.30 -9.96 -21.17
N TRP A 225 18.57 -9.91 -20.79
CA TRP A 225 19.31 -11.00 -20.17
C TRP A 225 18.86 -11.33 -18.74
N ILE A 226 18.18 -10.41 -18.05
CA ILE A 226 17.67 -10.69 -16.70
C ILE A 226 16.38 -11.51 -16.70
N GLY A 227 15.81 -11.78 -17.90
CA GLY A 227 14.57 -12.54 -18.04
C GLY A 227 13.35 -11.83 -17.50
N PRO A 228 12.31 -12.57 -17.09
CA PRO A 228 11.16 -12.01 -16.38
C PRO A 228 11.61 -11.33 -15.10
N TRP A 229 11.10 -10.13 -14.84
CA TRP A 229 11.50 -9.38 -13.65
C TRP A 229 10.40 -8.43 -13.17
N ASN A 230 10.42 -8.13 -11.88
CA ASN A 230 9.55 -7.14 -11.26
C ASN A 230 10.34 -6.27 -10.31
N THR A 231 9.83 -5.07 -10.05
CA THR A 231 10.31 -4.20 -8.97
C THR A 231 9.12 -3.54 -8.30
N ASP A 232 9.20 -3.45 -7.00
CA ASP A 232 8.20 -2.83 -6.13
C ASP A 232 8.91 -1.91 -5.13
N PHE A 233 8.41 -0.70 -5.02
CA PHE A 233 8.82 0.29 -4.04
C PHE A 233 7.58 0.79 -3.32
N PHE A 234 7.60 0.82 -2.00
CA PHE A 234 6.49 1.36 -1.23
C PHE A 234 6.93 2.12 0.01
N VAL A 235 6.01 2.92 0.52
CA VAL A 235 6.02 3.49 1.86
C VAL A 235 4.66 3.22 2.49
N ALA A 236 4.68 2.62 3.68
CA ALA A 236 3.48 2.29 4.46
C ALA A 236 3.65 2.76 5.90
N ARG A 237 2.54 2.93 6.63
CA ARG A 237 2.58 3.26 8.05
C ARG A 237 2.35 2.01 8.88
N THR A 238 3.15 1.84 9.92
CA THR A 238 2.89 0.83 10.95
C THR A 238 1.94 1.42 11.99
N GLU A 239 0.96 0.66 12.39
CA GLU A 239 0.12 1.02 13.53
C GLU A 239 0.69 0.38 14.80
N GLY A 240 0.94 1.19 15.83
CA GLY A 240 1.33 0.74 17.17
C GLY A 240 0.16 0.91 18.13
N GLU A 241 -0.05 -0.02 19.04
CA GLU A 241 -1.11 0.08 20.07
C GLU A 241 -0.73 1.00 21.22
N GLU A 242 0.57 1.07 21.54
CA GLU A 242 1.07 1.89 22.66
C GLU A 242 1.82 3.12 22.15
N PRO A 243 1.49 4.32 22.64
CA PRO A 243 2.24 5.51 22.30
C PRO A 243 3.63 5.47 22.97
N GLY A 244 4.66 5.24 22.18
CA GLY A 244 6.06 5.20 22.61
C GLY A 244 7.00 5.79 21.56
N PRO A 245 8.30 6.01 21.88
CA PRO A 245 9.27 6.43 20.89
C PRO A 245 9.36 5.44 19.73
N GLY A 246 9.16 5.95 18.50
CA GLY A 246 9.19 5.14 17.28
C GLY A 246 7.88 4.44 16.94
N SER A 247 6.82 4.55 17.77
CA SER A 247 5.50 4.03 17.42
C SER A 247 4.92 4.76 16.21
N ASN A 248 4.03 4.09 15.45
CA ASN A 248 3.47 4.61 14.20
C ASN A 248 4.53 5.02 13.16
N SER A 249 5.64 4.29 13.10
CA SER A 249 6.73 4.55 12.17
C SER A 249 6.30 4.34 10.71
N LEU A 250 7.08 4.88 9.79
CA LEU A 250 6.98 4.59 8.38
C LEU A 250 7.91 3.42 8.02
N ILE A 251 7.40 2.50 7.23
CA ILE A 251 8.17 1.42 6.62
C ILE A 251 8.26 1.72 5.12
N SER A 252 9.47 1.74 4.59
CA SER A 252 9.71 1.75 3.15
C SER A 252 10.36 0.44 2.74
N GLY A 253 9.86 -0.15 1.67
CA GLY A 253 10.42 -1.34 1.07
C GLY A 253 10.79 -1.12 -0.39
N TRP A 254 11.91 -1.71 -0.81
CA TRP A 254 12.27 -1.84 -2.20
C TRP A 254 12.70 -3.27 -2.48
N ARG A 255 12.04 -3.89 -3.45
CA ARG A 255 12.35 -5.24 -3.89
C ARG A 255 12.48 -5.29 -5.40
N ILE A 256 13.46 -6.08 -5.85
CA ILE A 256 13.64 -6.45 -7.24
C ILE A 256 13.72 -7.96 -7.29
N THR A 257 12.93 -8.58 -8.17
CA THR A 257 13.00 -10.00 -8.48
C THR A 257 13.27 -10.19 -9.96
N ALA A 258 14.11 -11.17 -10.31
CA ALA A 258 14.46 -11.48 -11.68
C ALA A 258 14.70 -12.97 -11.86
N ARG A 259 14.45 -13.48 -13.06
CA ARG A 259 14.71 -14.88 -13.42
C ARG A 259 15.64 -14.94 -14.65
N PRO A 260 16.95 -14.68 -14.45
CA PRO A 260 17.91 -14.62 -15.55
C PRO A 260 18.14 -15.94 -16.25
N LEU A 261 17.82 -17.04 -15.58
CA LEU A 261 17.88 -18.40 -16.14
C LEU A 261 16.58 -19.13 -15.80
N PRO A 262 16.12 -20.06 -16.65
CA PRO A 262 14.90 -20.83 -16.37
C PRO A 262 14.92 -21.60 -15.04
N LEU A 263 16.12 -21.89 -14.52
CA LEU A 263 16.33 -22.61 -13.27
C LEU A 263 16.57 -21.70 -12.07
N LEU A 264 16.83 -20.40 -12.27
CA LEU A 264 17.28 -19.51 -11.20
C LEU A 264 16.44 -18.26 -11.13
N GLU A 265 15.84 -18.03 -9.97
CA GLU A 265 15.25 -16.75 -9.57
C GLU A 265 16.07 -16.11 -8.46
N VAL A 266 16.25 -14.80 -8.56
CA VAL A 266 17.01 -13.98 -7.61
C VAL A 266 16.11 -12.84 -7.12
N GLY A 267 16.08 -12.62 -5.81
CA GLY A 267 15.43 -11.48 -5.18
C GLY A 267 16.45 -10.61 -4.44
N LEU A 268 16.32 -9.29 -4.56
CA LEU A 268 17.07 -8.31 -3.78
C LEU A 268 16.07 -7.46 -3.01
N THR A 269 16.27 -7.30 -1.71
CA THR A 269 15.33 -6.57 -0.83
C THR A 269 16.07 -5.58 0.04
N ARG A 270 15.51 -4.37 0.14
CA ARG A 270 15.87 -3.36 1.14
C ARG A 270 14.60 -2.90 1.85
N MET A 271 14.60 -2.99 3.18
CA MET A 271 13.55 -2.45 4.05
C MET A 271 14.15 -1.39 4.94
N VAL A 272 13.38 -0.34 5.22
CA VAL A 272 13.81 0.76 6.07
C VAL A 272 12.63 1.24 6.92
N GLN A 273 12.81 1.23 8.23
CA GLN A 273 11.90 1.84 9.19
C GLN A 273 12.41 3.23 9.55
N PHE A 274 11.57 4.27 9.48
CA PHE A 274 11.93 5.65 9.77
C PHE A 274 10.73 6.46 10.23
N GLY A 275 10.95 7.66 10.79
CA GLY A 275 9.85 8.49 11.28
C GLY A 275 9.16 7.89 12.51
N GLY A 276 7.88 8.24 12.70
CA GLY A 276 7.11 7.84 13.88
C GLY A 276 7.26 8.79 15.06
N THR A 277 6.63 8.45 16.18
CA THR A 277 6.59 9.29 17.37
C THR A 277 7.99 9.63 17.87
N GLY A 278 8.32 10.91 17.88
CA GLY A 278 9.63 11.42 18.35
C GLY A 278 10.75 11.37 17.31
N HIS A 279 10.52 10.87 16.11
CA HIS A 279 11.47 10.81 15.01
C HIS A 279 11.04 11.69 13.83
N PRO A 280 11.98 12.31 13.08
CA PRO A 280 11.62 13.21 11.98
C PRO A 280 11.10 12.44 10.76
N GLU A 281 9.94 12.85 10.25
CA GLU A 281 9.33 12.37 9.01
C GLU A 281 9.61 13.34 7.85
N THR A 282 10.87 13.50 7.46
CA THR A 282 11.29 14.38 6.38
C THR A 282 11.88 13.60 5.21
N LEU A 283 11.86 14.19 4.01
CA LEU A 283 12.54 13.59 2.85
C LEU A 283 14.04 13.39 3.12
N GLY A 284 14.65 14.27 3.91
CA GLY A 284 16.05 14.14 4.33
C GLY A 284 16.29 12.98 5.29
N SER A 285 15.39 12.71 6.26
CA SER A 285 15.48 11.55 7.14
C SER A 285 15.26 10.25 6.36
N PHE A 286 14.29 10.22 5.47
CA PHE A 286 14.07 9.11 4.55
C PHE A 286 15.31 8.80 3.70
N ALA A 287 15.90 9.81 3.04
CA ALA A 287 17.07 9.62 2.21
C ALA A 287 18.26 9.06 3.00
N ARG A 288 18.51 9.57 4.22
CA ARG A 288 19.57 9.06 5.09
C ARG A 288 19.31 7.61 5.51
N ALA A 289 18.06 7.28 5.87
CA ALA A 289 17.68 5.94 6.23
C ALA A 289 17.88 4.94 5.08
N VAL A 290 17.47 5.30 3.85
CA VAL A 290 17.65 4.46 2.64
C VAL A 290 19.13 4.24 2.32
N ILE A 291 19.98 5.27 2.46
CA ILE A 291 21.42 5.18 2.19
C ILE A 291 22.16 4.43 3.32
N GLY A 292 21.49 4.18 4.46
CA GLY A 292 22.12 3.51 5.60
C GLY A 292 23.08 4.44 6.37
N VAL A 293 22.89 5.75 6.32
CA VAL A 293 23.62 6.70 7.14
C VAL A 293 22.99 6.68 8.53
N HIS A 294 23.36 5.67 9.33
CA HIS A 294 22.99 5.60 10.73
C HIS A 294 23.97 6.43 11.55
N ALA A 295 23.43 7.35 12.34
CA ALA A 295 24.20 7.91 13.41
C ALA A 295 24.42 6.78 14.42
N ASN A 296 25.62 6.18 14.47
CA ASN A 296 26.10 5.35 15.59
C ASN A 296 26.19 6.26 16.82
N ALA A 297 25.04 6.63 17.34
CA ALA A 297 24.93 7.65 18.34
C ALA A 297 25.03 7.03 19.72
N GLN A 298 26.15 7.27 20.36
CA GLN A 298 26.37 6.92 21.76
C GLN A 298 25.71 7.90 22.77
N THR A 299 24.96 8.89 22.29
CA THR A 299 24.28 9.88 23.12
C THR A 299 22.79 9.94 22.84
N VAL A 300 21.97 10.14 23.90
CA VAL A 300 20.50 10.25 23.79
C VAL A 300 20.07 11.34 22.80
N ALA A 301 20.77 12.46 22.73
CA ALA A 301 20.48 13.55 21.78
C ALA A 301 20.80 13.19 20.32
N ALA A 302 21.68 12.23 20.09
CA ALA A 302 21.98 11.76 18.75
C ALA A 302 21.09 10.55 18.39
N GLN A 303 20.61 9.79 19.37
CA GLN A 303 19.61 8.72 19.19
C GLN A 303 18.28 9.28 18.67
N SER A 304 17.83 10.44 19.16
CA SER A 304 16.65 11.14 18.63
C SER A 304 16.83 11.69 17.20
N ARG A 305 18.06 11.70 16.69
CA ARG A 305 18.40 12.11 15.32
C ARG A 305 18.71 10.92 14.42
N ASP A 306 18.70 9.71 14.99
CA ASP A 306 18.92 8.51 14.18
C ASP A 306 17.78 8.36 13.17
N SER A 307 18.16 8.08 11.96
CA SER A 307 17.28 8.21 10.84
C SER A 307 16.62 6.92 10.42
N GLY A 308 16.87 5.81 11.11
CA GLY A 308 16.12 4.61 10.76
C GLY A 308 16.76 3.29 11.19
N ASN A 309 15.97 2.25 11.09
CA ASN A 309 16.35 0.85 11.19
C ASN A 309 16.25 0.21 9.80
N GLY A 310 17.16 -0.65 9.42
CA GLY A 310 17.20 -1.17 8.07
C GLY A 310 17.58 -2.64 7.96
N LEU A 311 16.81 -3.37 7.13
CA LEU A 311 17.12 -4.73 6.70
C LEU A 311 17.48 -4.73 5.20
N ALA A 312 18.49 -5.50 4.84
CA ALA A 312 18.83 -5.70 3.44
C ALA A 312 19.22 -7.16 3.20
N GLY A 313 18.84 -7.72 2.07
CA GLY A 313 19.16 -9.11 1.82
C GLY A 313 18.90 -9.57 0.41
N VAL A 314 19.19 -10.85 0.23
CA VAL A 314 19.04 -11.56 -1.03
C VAL A 314 18.32 -12.87 -0.80
N ASP A 315 17.55 -13.28 -1.78
CA ASP A 315 17.02 -14.62 -1.87
C ASP A 315 17.27 -15.24 -3.24
N LEU A 316 17.36 -16.55 -3.22
CA LEU A 316 17.58 -17.38 -4.39
C LEU A 316 16.58 -18.54 -4.37
N ARG A 317 15.97 -18.84 -5.52
CA ARG A 317 15.21 -20.07 -5.74
C ARG A 317 15.79 -20.77 -6.96
N VAL A 318 16.15 -22.03 -6.78
CA VAL A 318 16.79 -22.84 -7.82
C VAL A 318 15.95 -24.09 -8.07
N ARG A 319 15.41 -24.20 -9.27
CA ARG A 319 14.71 -25.40 -9.73
C ARG A 319 15.70 -26.53 -9.95
N CYS A 320 15.32 -27.76 -9.64
CA CYS A 320 16.11 -28.92 -9.96
C CYS A 320 16.30 -29.13 -11.47
N PRO A 321 17.40 -29.73 -11.91
CA PRO A 321 17.59 -30.06 -13.32
C PRO A 321 16.47 -30.95 -13.88
N SER A 322 16.34 -30.97 -15.20
CA SER A 322 15.29 -31.68 -15.94
C SER A 322 15.04 -33.10 -15.45
N GLY A 323 13.79 -33.46 -15.28
CA GLY A 323 13.31 -34.78 -14.86
C GLY A 323 12.99 -34.93 -13.39
N VAL A 324 13.35 -33.98 -12.52
CA VAL A 324 12.99 -33.98 -11.12
C VAL A 324 12.17 -32.73 -10.82
N ARG A 325 10.94 -32.89 -10.36
CA ARG A 325 10.03 -31.81 -9.98
C ARG A 325 10.34 -31.35 -8.55
N CYS A 326 11.38 -30.56 -8.41
CA CYS A 326 11.80 -29.98 -7.14
C CYS A 326 12.42 -28.60 -7.33
N ALA A 327 12.47 -27.83 -6.25
CA ALA A 327 13.27 -26.63 -6.13
C ALA A 327 13.84 -26.52 -4.72
N GLY A 328 14.93 -25.79 -4.59
CA GLY A 328 15.49 -25.36 -3.33
C GLY A 328 15.55 -23.86 -3.28
N TYR A 329 15.46 -23.29 -2.08
CA TYR A 329 15.53 -21.84 -1.90
C TYR A 329 16.25 -21.45 -0.63
N VAL A 330 16.78 -20.23 -0.65
CA VAL A 330 17.39 -19.60 0.52
C VAL A 330 17.03 -18.11 0.52
N GLN A 331 16.73 -17.57 1.68
CA GLN A 331 16.59 -16.14 1.92
C GLN A 331 17.50 -15.74 3.07
N VAL A 332 18.30 -14.69 2.88
CA VAL A 332 19.19 -14.14 3.90
C VAL A 332 18.97 -12.65 4.00
N MET A 333 18.68 -12.18 5.21
CA MET A 333 18.49 -10.75 5.51
C MET A 333 19.51 -10.33 6.57
N GLY A 334 20.20 -9.20 6.36
CA GLY A 334 21.08 -8.58 7.34
C GLY A 334 20.37 -7.47 8.09
N GLU A 335 20.51 -7.47 9.41
CA GLU A 335 19.84 -6.53 10.33
C GLU A 335 20.63 -5.23 10.50
N ASP A 336 21.93 -5.32 10.66
CA ASP A 336 22.81 -4.18 10.91
C ASP A 336 23.76 -3.91 9.73
N ASP A 337 24.12 -2.66 9.56
CA ASP A 337 25.12 -2.24 8.58
C ASP A 337 26.51 -2.09 9.21
N ARG A 338 27.49 -2.75 8.63
CA ARG A 338 28.90 -2.49 8.91
C ARG A 338 29.58 -2.02 7.63
N LYS A 339 29.95 -0.74 7.59
CA LYS A 339 30.54 -0.12 6.38
C LYS A 339 29.66 -0.26 5.13
N HIS A 340 28.34 -0.06 5.27
CA HIS A 340 27.34 -0.16 4.23
C HIS A 340 27.11 -1.58 3.65
N LEU A 341 27.55 -2.62 4.35
CA LEU A 341 27.22 -4.00 4.02
C LEU A 341 26.38 -4.60 5.15
N PRO A 342 25.35 -5.40 4.82
CA PRO A 342 24.55 -6.11 5.81
C PRO A 342 25.46 -6.96 6.70
N PHE A 343 25.16 -6.96 7.97
CA PHE A 343 25.92 -7.66 9.00
C PHE A 343 24.92 -8.22 10.01
N LYS A 344 25.16 -9.39 10.58
CA LYS A 344 24.19 -10.11 11.40
C LYS A 344 22.95 -10.59 10.63
N TYR A 345 23.00 -11.81 10.22
CA TYR A 345 22.06 -12.39 9.27
C TYR A 345 20.94 -13.19 9.96
N LEU A 346 19.72 -13.02 9.43
CA LEU A 346 18.59 -13.90 9.58
C LEU A 346 18.53 -14.77 8.32
N GLU A 347 18.09 -16.01 8.45
CA GLU A 347 18.13 -16.94 7.32
C GLU A 347 16.92 -17.87 7.28
N THR A 348 16.46 -18.17 6.07
CA THR A 348 15.49 -19.22 5.79
C THR A 348 16.00 -20.04 4.62
N VAL A 349 15.99 -21.38 4.77
CA VAL A 349 16.34 -22.31 3.72
C VAL A 349 15.26 -23.37 3.59
N GLY A 350 14.93 -23.75 2.36
CA GLY A 350 13.91 -24.76 2.13
C GLY A 350 14.13 -25.54 0.84
N THR A 351 13.38 -26.61 0.75
CA THR A 351 13.26 -27.44 -0.45
C THR A 351 11.81 -27.85 -0.63
N GLU A 352 11.41 -28.03 -1.85
CA GLU A 352 10.06 -28.36 -2.24
C GLU A 352 10.06 -29.37 -3.39
N VAL A 353 9.05 -30.23 -3.40
CA VAL A 353 8.81 -31.21 -4.45
C VAL A 353 7.33 -31.22 -4.80
N TRP A 354 7.01 -31.44 -6.06
CA TRP A 354 5.61 -31.53 -6.50
C TRP A 354 5.37 -32.77 -7.34
N SER A 355 4.09 -33.22 -7.31
CA SER A 355 3.66 -34.42 -8.01
C SER A 355 3.72 -34.28 -9.53
N PRO A 356 3.82 -35.39 -10.28
CA PRO A 356 3.71 -35.39 -11.73
C PRO A 356 2.39 -34.80 -12.26
N SER A 357 1.29 -34.93 -11.52
CA SER A 357 0.01 -34.32 -11.88
C SER A 357 -0.02 -32.81 -11.67
N GLY A 358 0.98 -32.24 -11.00
CA GLY A 358 0.96 -30.82 -10.62
C GLY A 358 -0.03 -30.49 -9.51
N ALA A 359 -0.71 -31.49 -8.91
CA ALA A 359 -1.76 -31.24 -7.89
C ALA A 359 -1.18 -31.08 -6.49
N MET A 360 -0.20 -31.89 -6.11
CA MET A 360 0.34 -31.93 -4.76
C MET A 360 1.70 -31.29 -4.66
N ARG A 361 1.99 -30.62 -3.54
CA ARG A 361 3.31 -30.12 -3.16
C ARG A 361 3.64 -30.50 -1.73
N PHE A 362 4.90 -30.85 -1.51
CA PHE A 362 5.52 -30.99 -0.21
C PHE A 362 6.67 -30.01 -0.09
N TRP A 363 6.84 -29.42 1.09
CA TRP A 363 8.01 -28.59 1.36
C TRP A 363 8.57 -28.88 2.75
N PHE A 364 9.87 -28.69 2.85
CA PHE A 364 10.60 -28.63 4.11
C PHE A 364 11.30 -27.28 4.19
N GLU A 365 11.13 -26.58 5.30
CA GLU A 365 11.68 -25.24 5.53
C GLU A 365 12.31 -25.15 6.90
N ALA A 366 13.49 -24.53 6.99
CA ALA A 366 14.17 -24.20 8.23
C ALA A 366 14.41 -22.70 8.26
N SER A 367 13.91 -22.02 9.30
CA SER A 367 14.07 -20.60 9.51
C SER A 367 14.77 -20.32 10.82
N GLU A 368 15.71 -19.40 10.83
CA GLU A 368 16.38 -18.89 12.01
C GLU A 368 16.35 -17.36 11.98
N VAL A 369 15.57 -16.80 12.89
CA VAL A 369 15.35 -15.35 13.02
C VAL A 369 16.20 -14.81 14.16
N GLY A 370 17.43 -15.26 14.26
CA GLY A 370 18.43 -14.80 15.21
C GLY A 370 19.60 -14.15 14.49
N CYS A 371 20.16 -13.08 15.06
CA CYS A 371 21.31 -12.42 14.46
C CYS A 371 22.58 -13.26 14.61
N ARG A 372 23.18 -13.62 13.48
CA ARG A 372 24.50 -14.27 13.42
C ARG A 372 25.46 -13.51 12.52
N THR A 373 26.70 -13.41 12.89
CA THR A 373 27.78 -12.91 12.00
C THR A 373 28.30 -13.98 11.07
N THR A 374 28.29 -15.21 11.54
CA THR A 374 28.60 -16.40 10.75
C THR A 374 27.71 -17.56 11.22
N TRP A 375 27.45 -18.52 10.36
CA TRP A 375 26.67 -19.73 10.67
C TRP A 375 27.28 -20.62 11.77
N ARG A 376 28.51 -20.34 12.22
CA ARG A 376 29.18 -21.03 13.34
C ARG A 376 29.02 -20.36 14.67
N GLU A 377 28.55 -19.12 14.69
CA GLU A 377 28.39 -18.35 15.93
C GLU A 377 27.01 -18.56 16.54
N SER A 378 26.93 -18.38 17.85
CA SER A 378 25.64 -18.31 18.54
C SER A 378 24.90 -17.03 18.15
N THR A 379 23.57 -17.11 18.13
CA THR A 379 22.71 -15.94 17.92
C THR A 379 22.94 -14.89 19.01
N THR A 380 22.85 -13.61 18.65
CA THR A 380 22.84 -12.51 19.60
C THR A 380 21.39 -12.24 20.00
N PRO A 381 20.95 -12.57 21.21
CA PRO A 381 19.57 -12.34 21.65
C PRO A 381 19.18 -10.86 21.60
N GLY A 382 17.92 -10.58 21.22
CA GLY A 382 17.38 -9.23 21.18
C GLY A 382 17.93 -8.35 20.04
N CYS A 383 18.52 -8.97 19.00
CA CYS A 383 19.03 -8.25 17.85
C CYS A 383 18.04 -8.22 16.68
N ALA A 384 17.52 -9.39 16.30
CA ALA A 384 16.67 -9.51 15.12
C ALA A 384 15.36 -8.72 15.29
N TYR A 385 15.00 -7.92 14.29
CA TYR A 385 13.81 -7.08 14.28
C TYR A 385 13.73 -6.02 15.40
N HIS A 386 14.78 -5.89 16.21
CA HIS A 386 14.84 -4.90 17.29
C HIS A 386 15.76 -3.76 16.94
N ASN A 387 15.38 -2.57 17.41
CA ASN A 387 16.21 -1.39 17.29
C ASN A 387 16.02 -0.51 18.53
N TYR A 388 17.10 0.10 19.01
CA TYR A 388 17.07 0.97 20.20
C TYR A 388 16.25 2.25 20.00
N ALA A 389 16.06 2.70 18.77
CA ALA A 389 15.29 3.88 18.42
C ALA A 389 13.80 3.57 18.20
N TYR A 390 13.47 2.32 17.89
CA TYR A 390 12.11 1.83 17.61
C TYR A 390 11.78 0.73 18.63
N LEU A 391 11.25 1.14 19.78
CA LEU A 391 11.03 0.22 20.91
C LEU A 391 10.01 -0.87 20.59
N ASP A 392 9.04 -0.58 19.74
CA ASP A 392 8.07 -1.57 19.25
C ASP A 392 8.70 -2.58 18.25
N GLY A 393 9.95 -2.35 17.84
CA GLY A 393 10.64 -3.18 16.87
C GLY A 393 10.07 -3.07 15.45
N TYR A 394 10.37 -4.06 14.64
CA TYR A 394 9.93 -4.18 13.25
C TYR A 394 8.52 -4.81 13.17
N THR A 395 7.52 -4.08 13.68
CA THR A 395 6.15 -4.57 13.90
C THR A 395 5.09 -3.65 13.30
N ALA A 396 3.90 -4.20 13.09
CA ALA A 396 2.66 -3.47 12.87
C ALA A 396 1.53 -4.14 13.65
N SER A 397 0.73 -3.37 14.37
CA SER A 397 -0.35 -3.87 15.26
C SER A 397 0.14 -4.99 16.18
N ASN A 398 1.28 -4.77 16.83
CA ASN A 398 1.96 -5.70 17.74
C ASN A 398 2.31 -7.07 17.11
N ARG A 399 2.50 -7.13 15.80
CA ARG A 399 2.95 -8.34 15.08
C ARG A 399 4.17 -8.05 14.24
N TRP A 400 5.14 -8.97 14.22
CA TRP A 400 6.31 -8.86 13.38
C TRP A 400 5.94 -8.74 11.90
N LEU A 401 6.55 -7.83 11.18
CA LEU A 401 6.37 -7.66 9.74
C LEU A 401 6.93 -8.86 8.96
N GLY A 402 7.98 -9.46 9.47
CA GLY A 402 8.63 -10.63 8.88
C GLY A 402 8.11 -11.95 9.43
N ALA A 403 9.01 -12.89 9.68
CA ALA A 403 8.70 -14.28 10.06
C ALA A 403 7.79 -14.39 11.29
N SER A 404 6.77 -15.22 11.21
CA SER A 404 5.74 -15.39 12.25
C SER A 404 6.27 -16.02 13.54
N VAL A 405 7.38 -16.77 13.50
CA VAL A 405 8.01 -17.33 14.70
C VAL A 405 8.63 -16.24 15.59
N GLY A 406 8.82 -15.04 15.06
CA GLY A 406 9.32 -13.86 15.76
C GLY A 406 10.83 -13.78 15.87
N ALA A 407 11.28 -12.65 16.42
CA ALA A 407 12.69 -12.36 16.64
C ALA A 407 13.34 -13.40 17.57
N ASP A 408 14.55 -13.81 17.24
CA ASP A 408 15.30 -14.88 17.93
C ASP A 408 14.67 -16.28 17.88
N GLY A 409 13.58 -16.44 17.09
CA GLY A 409 12.91 -17.71 16.89
C GLY A 409 13.60 -18.63 15.90
N LYS A 410 13.32 -19.94 16.02
CA LYS A 410 13.75 -20.98 15.10
C LYS A 410 12.59 -21.87 14.75
N LEU A 411 12.45 -22.21 13.50
CA LEU A 411 11.32 -23.04 13.04
C LEU A 411 11.81 -24.05 11.99
N LEU A 412 11.40 -25.28 12.17
CA LEU A 412 11.43 -26.33 11.15
C LEU A 412 9.99 -26.62 10.76
N THR A 413 9.68 -26.57 9.49
CA THR A 413 8.36 -26.76 8.93
C THR A 413 8.36 -27.90 7.95
N LEU A 414 7.39 -28.81 8.09
CA LEU A 414 7.01 -29.78 7.07
C LEU A 414 5.59 -29.47 6.62
N GLY A 415 5.46 -29.17 5.34
CA GLY A 415 4.16 -28.80 4.76
C GLY A 415 3.77 -29.70 3.59
N TRP A 416 2.48 -29.82 3.41
CA TRP A 416 1.82 -30.49 2.30
C TRP A 416 0.61 -29.70 1.87
N MET A 417 0.35 -29.69 0.57
CA MET A 417 -0.89 -29.19 -0.01
C MET A 417 -1.32 -30.00 -1.21
N ASP A 418 -2.61 -29.92 -1.51
CA ASP A 418 -3.25 -30.50 -2.69
C ASP A 418 -4.20 -29.44 -3.29
N SER A 419 -3.93 -29.02 -4.52
CA SER A 419 -4.69 -27.98 -5.20
C SER A 419 -6.02 -28.49 -5.80
N GLU A 420 -6.17 -29.80 -6.05
CA GLU A 420 -7.43 -30.37 -6.51
C GLU A 420 -8.45 -30.46 -5.36
N TRP A 421 -7.97 -30.80 -4.17
CA TRP A 421 -8.80 -30.89 -2.97
C TRP A 421 -8.82 -29.58 -2.18
N ASP A 422 -8.07 -28.59 -2.63
CA ASP A 422 -7.85 -27.31 -1.94
C ASP A 422 -7.61 -27.53 -0.43
N SER A 423 -6.63 -28.36 -0.14
CA SER A 423 -6.33 -28.83 1.21
C SER A 423 -4.86 -28.57 1.53
N SER A 424 -4.58 -28.26 2.78
CA SER A 424 -3.21 -28.11 3.27
C SER A 424 -3.05 -28.66 4.68
N LEU A 425 -1.84 -29.13 4.97
CA LEU A 425 -1.40 -29.60 6.27
C LEU A 425 0.01 -29.11 6.54
N ARG A 426 0.27 -28.58 7.73
CA ARG A 426 1.58 -28.10 8.12
C ARG A 426 1.90 -28.50 9.55
N LEU A 427 3.11 -28.99 9.74
CA LEU A 427 3.67 -29.34 11.04
C LEU A 427 4.91 -28.49 11.28
N ASP A 428 4.92 -27.76 12.37
CA ASP A 428 5.99 -26.88 12.78
C ASP A 428 6.62 -27.36 14.10
N TYR A 429 7.94 -27.37 14.15
CA TYR A 429 8.72 -27.64 15.34
C TYR A 429 9.83 -26.61 15.49
N GLY A 430 10.01 -26.08 16.68
CA GLY A 430 11.05 -25.07 16.87
C GLY A 430 11.13 -24.50 18.27
N HIS A 431 11.57 -23.25 18.31
CA HIS A 431 11.69 -22.46 19.53
C HIS A 431 11.07 -21.10 19.27
N VAL A 432 10.19 -20.69 20.18
CA VAL A 432 9.64 -19.33 20.17
C VAL A 432 10.76 -18.36 20.50
N GLY A 433 10.86 -17.31 19.68
CA GLY A 433 11.72 -16.18 19.96
C GLY A 433 11.07 -15.18 20.92
N SER A 434 11.64 -13.99 21.00
CA SER A 434 11.01 -12.84 21.64
C SER A 434 9.81 -12.43 20.77
N ASN A 435 8.62 -12.81 21.19
CA ASN A 435 7.39 -12.58 20.42
C ASN A 435 6.59 -11.44 21.01
N VAL A 436 6.54 -10.35 20.27
CA VAL A 436 5.51 -9.35 20.42
C VAL A 436 4.27 -9.86 19.67
N GLY A 437 3.16 -9.98 20.38
CA GLY A 437 1.83 -10.18 19.81
C GLY A 437 1.43 -11.60 19.36
N THR A 438 2.33 -12.46 18.94
CA THR A 438 1.93 -13.78 18.41
C THR A 438 1.37 -14.72 19.47
N PHE A 439 1.78 -14.58 20.75
CA PHE A 439 1.27 -15.36 21.85
C PHE A 439 0.74 -14.49 23.00
N GLY A 440 0.44 -13.22 22.74
CA GLY A 440 -0.11 -12.29 23.74
C GLY A 440 0.87 -11.94 24.86
N VAL A 441 2.16 -12.00 24.59
CA VAL A 441 3.20 -11.76 25.62
C VAL A 441 4.01 -10.52 25.24
N PRO A 442 4.20 -9.57 26.16
CA PRO A 442 5.12 -8.47 25.98
C PRO A 442 6.53 -8.98 25.68
N PHE A 443 7.34 -8.16 25.02
CA PHE A 443 8.74 -8.44 24.77
C PHE A 443 9.47 -8.78 26.07
N GLU A 444 9.85 -10.05 26.25
CA GLU A 444 10.75 -10.49 27.31
C GLU A 444 11.89 -11.32 26.73
N PRO A 445 13.14 -10.81 26.72
CA PRO A 445 14.31 -11.55 26.25
C PRO A 445 14.51 -12.91 26.92
N ALA A 446 13.99 -13.07 28.13
CA ALA A 446 14.05 -14.32 28.90
C ALA A 446 13.19 -15.45 28.31
N LEU A 447 12.32 -15.20 27.34
CA LEU A 447 11.45 -16.19 26.72
C LEU A 447 12.03 -16.82 25.46
N SER A 448 13.13 -16.31 24.94
CA SER A 448 13.81 -16.90 23.78
C SER A 448 14.26 -18.34 24.06
N GLY A 449 14.08 -19.21 23.08
CA GLY A 449 14.49 -20.62 23.18
C GLY A 449 13.48 -21.60 23.78
N ARG A 450 12.20 -21.23 23.89
CA ARG A 450 11.16 -22.14 24.40
C ARG A 450 10.67 -23.10 23.32
N PRO A 451 10.64 -24.42 23.57
CA PRO A 451 10.12 -25.40 22.60
C PRO A 451 8.71 -25.11 22.15
N LEU A 452 8.50 -25.18 20.85
CA LEU A 452 7.22 -24.98 20.17
C LEU A 452 6.93 -26.17 19.28
N TRP A 453 5.67 -26.61 19.30
CA TRP A 453 5.06 -27.48 18.29
C TRP A 453 3.80 -26.81 17.79
N ALA A 454 3.58 -26.83 16.47
CA ALA A 454 2.31 -26.38 15.91
C ALA A 454 1.86 -27.31 14.78
N LEU A 455 0.55 -27.44 14.62
CA LEU A 455 -0.12 -28.16 13.55
C LEU A 455 -1.20 -27.25 12.98
N SER A 456 -1.21 -27.07 11.67
CA SER A 456 -2.26 -26.35 10.95
C SER A 456 -2.85 -27.24 9.87
N ALA A 457 -4.17 -27.25 9.75
CA ALA A 457 -4.89 -27.99 8.72
C ALA A 457 -6.03 -27.14 8.18
N ARG A 458 -6.21 -27.16 6.87
CA ARG A 458 -7.23 -26.40 6.15
C ARG A 458 -7.75 -27.20 4.99
N ARG A 459 -9.03 -27.03 4.66
CA ARG A 459 -9.63 -27.55 3.44
C ARG A 459 -10.76 -26.64 2.98
N SER A 460 -10.76 -26.27 1.70
CA SER A 460 -11.84 -25.48 1.11
C SER A 460 -12.74 -26.35 0.24
N TRP A 461 -14.05 -26.14 0.37
CA TRP A 461 -15.05 -26.67 -0.54
C TRP A 461 -15.68 -25.53 -1.32
N HIS A 462 -15.86 -25.75 -2.61
CA HIS A 462 -16.43 -24.76 -3.52
C HIS A 462 -17.78 -25.23 -4.03
N PHE A 463 -18.81 -24.40 -3.84
CA PHE A 463 -20.19 -24.61 -4.28
C PHE A 463 -20.58 -23.43 -5.19
N GLY A 464 -20.28 -23.54 -6.47
CA GLY A 464 -20.38 -22.39 -7.38
C GLY A 464 -19.41 -21.28 -6.99
N SER A 465 -19.92 -20.10 -6.70
CA SER A 465 -19.11 -18.96 -6.24
C SER A 465 -18.89 -18.94 -4.71
N THR A 466 -19.59 -19.79 -3.97
CA THR A 466 -19.47 -19.88 -2.52
C THR A 466 -18.35 -20.83 -2.13
N SER A 467 -17.48 -20.40 -1.24
CA SER A 467 -16.47 -21.25 -0.60
C SER A 467 -16.74 -21.42 0.89
N LEU A 468 -16.40 -22.59 1.40
CA LEU A 468 -16.47 -22.94 2.82
C LEU A 468 -15.14 -23.57 3.21
N THR A 469 -14.43 -22.95 4.14
CA THR A 469 -13.08 -23.36 4.55
C THR A 469 -13.02 -23.56 6.07
N PRO A 470 -13.21 -24.76 6.59
CA PRO A 470 -12.82 -25.08 7.95
C PRO A 470 -11.30 -25.06 8.09
N GLU A 471 -10.86 -24.56 9.22
CA GLU A 471 -9.46 -24.52 9.62
C GLU A 471 -9.29 -25.03 11.05
N PHE A 472 -8.16 -25.66 11.27
CA PHE A 472 -7.77 -26.16 12.58
C PHE A 472 -6.30 -25.85 12.81
N ASP A 473 -6.01 -25.19 13.94
CA ASP A 473 -4.65 -24.96 14.41
C ASP A 473 -4.51 -25.49 15.83
N TRP A 474 -3.38 -26.12 16.08
CA TRP A 474 -2.99 -26.56 17.39
C TRP A 474 -1.56 -26.11 17.66
N THR A 475 -1.32 -25.52 18.85
CA THR A 475 0.00 -25.09 19.28
C THR A 475 0.29 -25.56 20.68
N ARG A 476 1.53 -25.99 20.92
CA ARG A 476 2.06 -26.33 22.23
C ARG A 476 3.35 -25.57 22.43
N VAL A 477 3.35 -24.67 23.39
CA VAL A 477 4.51 -23.86 23.76
C VAL A 477 4.87 -24.09 25.21
N GLN A 478 6.12 -24.29 25.50
CA GLN A 478 6.60 -24.39 26.87
C GLN A 478 6.93 -23.00 27.40
N TRP A 479 6.22 -22.54 28.42
CA TRP A 479 6.44 -21.29 29.12
C TRP A 479 7.21 -21.47 30.43
N MET A 480 7.60 -20.36 31.06
CA MET A 480 8.28 -20.41 32.38
C MET A 480 7.37 -21.00 33.47
N ASP A 481 6.08 -20.74 33.39
CA ASP A 481 5.05 -21.20 34.34
C ASP A 481 4.43 -22.56 33.95
N GLY A 482 4.94 -23.22 32.92
CA GLY A 482 4.46 -24.51 32.45
C GLY A 482 4.22 -24.60 30.95
N THR A 483 3.59 -25.66 30.51
CA THR A 483 3.25 -25.89 29.11
C THR A 483 1.88 -25.31 28.81
N ARG A 484 1.82 -24.42 27.83
CA ARG A 484 0.55 -23.91 27.27
C ARG A 484 0.20 -24.67 26.00
N VAL A 485 -1.01 -25.19 25.96
CA VAL A 485 -1.58 -25.82 24.79
C VAL A 485 -2.78 -25.00 24.34
N SER A 486 -2.81 -24.67 23.06
CA SER A 486 -3.87 -23.91 22.43
C SER A 486 -4.38 -24.65 21.22
N SER A 487 -5.70 -24.70 21.04
CA SER A 487 -6.32 -25.17 19.81
C SER A 487 -7.26 -24.07 19.29
N ARG A 488 -7.26 -23.86 18.00
CA ARG A 488 -8.13 -22.92 17.31
C ARG A 488 -8.90 -23.68 16.25
N VAL A 489 -10.21 -23.52 16.26
CA VAL A 489 -11.08 -23.95 15.16
C VAL A 489 -11.65 -22.70 14.53
N GLY A 490 -11.64 -22.67 13.22
CA GLY A 490 -12.23 -21.60 12.44
C GLY A 490 -13.05 -22.13 11.28
N LEU A 491 -13.95 -21.29 10.80
CA LEU A 491 -14.74 -21.52 9.61
C LEU A 491 -14.78 -20.20 8.82
N GLU A 492 -14.23 -20.23 7.63
CA GLU A 492 -14.34 -19.14 6.70
C GLU A 492 -15.37 -19.46 5.63
N MET A 493 -16.26 -18.52 5.35
CA MET A 493 -17.25 -18.58 4.29
C MET A 493 -17.08 -17.37 3.40
N SER A 494 -17.09 -17.54 2.10
CA SER A 494 -17.05 -16.43 1.14
C SER A 494 -17.98 -16.71 -0.02
N THR A 495 -18.72 -15.70 -0.47
CA THR A 495 -19.61 -15.80 -1.64
C THR A 495 -19.65 -14.49 -2.40
N THR A 496 -20.14 -14.51 -3.63
CA THR A 496 -20.36 -13.28 -4.42
C THR A 496 -21.63 -12.57 -3.93
N LEU A 497 -21.65 -11.24 -4.01
CA LEU A 497 -22.86 -10.48 -3.70
C LEU A 497 -24.00 -10.79 -4.69
N ASP A 498 -23.66 -11.11 -5.93
CA ASP A 498 -24.63 -11.48 -6.97
C ASP A 498 -25.45 -12.72 -6.59
N ASP A 499 -24.81 -13.75 -5.98
CA ASP A 499 -25.51 -14.95 -5.53
C ASP A 499 -26.43 -14.69 -4.34
N LEU A 500 -26.18 -13.64 -3.58
CA LEU A 500 -27.05 -13.18 -2.51
C LEU A 500 -28.20 -12.29 -3.01
N GLY A 501 -28.28 -12.05 -4.34
CA GLY A 501 -29.26 -11.16 -4.94
C GLY A 501 -29.01 -9.68 -4.64
N VAL A 502 -27.83 -9.33 -4.17
CA VAL A 502 -27.41 -7.95 -3.91
C VAL A 502 -26.67 -7.47 -5.17
N ALA A 503 -27.21 -6.44 -5.84
CA ALA A 503 -26.54 -5.84 -6.99
C ALA A 503 -25.15 -5.36 -6.59
N SER A 504 -24.12 -5.87 -7.25
CA SER A 504 -22.75 -5.47 -6.96
C SER A 504 -22.54 -3.97 -7.29
N PRO A 505 -21.70 -3.26 -6.55
CA PRO A 505 -21.36 -1.87 -6.88
C PRO A 505 -20.86 -1.69 -8.31
N SER A 506 -20.17 -2.69 -8.87
CA SER A 506 -19.75 -2.71 -10.28
C SER A 506 -20.92 -2.73 -11.25
N ARG A 507 -21.96 -3.54 -11.02
CA ARG A 507 -23.18 -3.54 -11.85
C ARG A 507 -24.01 -2.27 -11.70
N VAL A 508 -24.05 -1.69 -10.49
CA VAL A 508 -24.69 -0.39 -10.29
C VAL A 508 -23.94 0.70 -11.05
N ALA A 509 -22.60 0.70 -10.99
CA ALA A 509 -21.76 1.63 -11.74
C ALA A 509 -21.90 1.42 -13.26
N GLU A 510 -21.92 0.18 -13.72
CA GLU A 510 -22.14 -0.18 -15.14
C GLU A 510 -23.55 0.22 -15.63
N ALA A 511 -24.59 0.02 -14.80
CA ALA A 511 -25.95 0.45 -15.10
C ALA A 511 -26.10 1.97 -15.13
N LEU A 512 -25.32 2.70 -14.32
CA LEU A 512 -25.35 4.16 -14.27
C LEU A 512 -24.50 4.83 -15.35
N SER A 513 -23.46 4.15 -15.87
CA SER A 513 -22.45 4.79 -16.70
C SER A 513 -22.32 4.21 -18.11
N GLY A 514 -22.76 3.01 -18.38
CA GLY A 514 -22.40 2.29 -19.60
C GLY A 514 -20.87 2.11 -19.73
N PRO A 515 -20.38 1.17 -20.52
CA PRO A 515 -18.94 0.94 -20.65
C PRO A 515 -18.24 2.18 -21.21
N GLY A 516 -17.30 2.74 -20.44
CA GLY A 516 -16.42 3.82 -20.90
C GLY A 516 -16.97 5.24 -20.80
N SER A 517 -17.91 5.54 -19.87
CA SER A 517 -18.36 6.94 -19.69
C SER A 517 -17.27 7.80 -19.06
N PRO A 518 -16.89 8.93 -19.68
CA PRO A 518 -15.88 9.85 -19.14
C PRO A 518 -16.18 10.34 -17.71
N THR A 519 -17.45 10.29 -17.31
CA THR A 519 -17.90 10.73 -15.98
C THR A 519 -17.49 9.76 -14.88
N THR A 520 -17.54 8.45 -15.14
CA THR A 520 -17.14 7.43 -14.16
C THR A 520 -15.64 7.50 -13.89
N ASP A 521 -14.83 7.61 -14.94
CA ASP A 521 -13.37 7.72 -14.82
C ASP A 521 -12.97 8.95 -14.00
N ARG A 522 -13.69 10.06 -14.16
CA ARG A 522 -13.47 11.30 -13.37
C ARG A 522 -13.86 11.15 -11.92
N LEU A 523 -14.98 10.50 -11.61
CA LEU A 523 -15.40 10.24 -10.23
C LEU A 523 -14.43 9.30 -9.51
N LEU A 524 -13.95 8.30 -10.22
CA LEU A 524 -12.98 7.34 -9.68
C LEU A 524 -11.62 7.99 -9.46
N ALA A 525 -11.15 8.82 -10.40
CA ALA A 525 -9.93 9.61 -10.22
C ALA A 525 -10.04 10.57 -9.04
N ALA A 526 -11.21 11.20 -8.86
CA ALA A 526 -11.50 12.08 -7.73
C ALA A 526 -11.43 11.31 -6.39
N ALA A 527 -12.09 10.16 -6.32
CA ALA A 527 -12.05 9.31 -5.12
C ALA A 527 -10.63 8.83 -4.79
N ALA A 528 -9.85 8.48 -5.83
CA ALA A 528 -8.45 8.10 -5.70
C ALA A 528 -7.57 9.22 -5.15
N LEU A 529 -7.72 10.44 -5.67
CA LEU A 529 -6.97 11.61 -5.21
C LEU A 529 -7.30 11.96 -3.75
N ILE A 530 -8.59 11.93 -3.39
CA ILE A 530 -9.04 12.23 -2.03
C ILE A 530 -8.58 11.13 -1.06
N GLY A 531 -8.73 9.86 -1.42
CA GLY A 531 -8.28 8.72 -0.62
C GLY A 531 -6.77 8.69 -0.45
N GLY A 532 -6.02 8.93 -1.52
CA GLY A 532 -4.56 9.07 -1.47
C GLY A 532 -4.11 10.22 -0.55
N ALA A 533 -4.77 11.37 -0.62
CA ALA A 533 -4.47 12.49 0.27
C ALA A 533 -4.77 12.19 1.74
N ALA A 534 -5.82 11.39 2.01
CA ALA A 534 -6.21 11.00 3.38
C ALA A 534 -5.12 10.18 4.09
N LEU A 535 -4.31 9.43 3.36
CA LEU A 535 -3.16 8.71 3.92
C LEU A 535 -2.10 9.64 4.51
N PHE A 536 -2.03 10.87 4.00
CA PHE A 536 -1.06 11.88 4.43
C PHE A 536 -1.63 12.94 5.39
N ASP A 537 -2.90 12.86 5.76
CA ASP A 537 -3.57 13.86 6.59
C ASP A 537 -2.80 14.17 7.88
N ARG A 538 -2.43 13.14 8.63
CA ARG A 538 -1.69 13.31 9.89
C ARG A 538 -0.28 13.84 9.64
N ALA A 539 0.43 13.29 8.67
CA ALA A 539 1.81 13.70 8.37
C ALA A 539 1.87 15.16 7.90
N ALA A 540 0.99 15.57 6.99
CA ALA A 540 0.91 16.94 6.51
C ALA A 540 0.54 17.92 7.64
N ASN A 541 -0.39 17.53 8.50
CA ASN A 541 -0.82 18.33 9.64
C ASN A 541 0.29 18.49 10.69
N SER A 542 0.99 17.41 11.06
CA SER A 542 2.12 17.45 12.00
C SER A 542 3.26 18.30 11.46
N TYR A 543 3.62 18.14 10.17
CA TYR A 543 4.62 18.95 9.51
C TYR A 543 4.29 20.44 9.55
N ALA A 544 3.04 20.80 9.25
CA ALA A 544 2.57 22.18 9.27
C ALA A 544 2.56 22.76 10.69
N TYR A 545 2.15 21.96 11.68
CA TYR A 545 2.11 22.37 13.08
C TYR A 545 3.49 22.65 13.65
N GLU A 546 4.45 21.75 13.45
CA GLU A 546 5.84 21.94 13.92
C GLU A 546 6.50 23.18 13.34
N ARG A 547 6.11 23.59 12.13
CA ARG A 547 6.71 24.72 11.38
C ARG A 547 5.81 25.95 11.29
N HIS A 548 4.72 26.01 12.03
CA HIS A 548 3.72 27.09 11.92
C HIS A 548 4.31 28.49 12.10
N ASN A 549 5.47 28.64 12.76
CA ASN A 549 6.15 29.91 12.96
C ASN A 549 7.12 30.30 11.82
N GLU A 550 7.38 29.41 10.86
CA GLU A 550 8.23 29.74 9.72
C GLU A 550 7.60 30.84 8.86
N PRO A 551 8.39 31.83 8.39
CA PRO A 551 7.87 32.94 7.58
C PRO A 551 7.13 32.47 6.32
N SER A 552 7.61 31.42 5.66
CA SER A 552 7.00 30.81 4.47
C SER A 552 5.59 30.31 4.74
N LEU A 553 5.39 29.56 5.84
CA LEU A 553 4.08 29.06 6.21
C LEU A 553 3.12 30.14 6.69
N LYS A 554 3.62 31.22 7.32
CA LYS A 554 2.80 32.39 7.65
C LYS A 554 2.23 33.04 6.39
N VAL A 555 3.05 33.19 5.34
CA VAL A 555 2.60 33.71 4.04
C VAL A 555 1.58 32.77 3.41
N MET A 556 1.83 31.46 3.42
CA MET A 556 0.88 30.47 2.86
C MET A 556 -0.46 30.49 3.56
N ARG A 557 -0.50 30.58 4.90
CA ARG A 557 -1.75 30.71 5.66
C ARG A 557 -2.55 31.94 5.25
N GLN A 558 -1.86 33.08 5.09
CA GLN A 558 -2.52 34.31 4.66
C GLN A 558 -3.06 34.17 3.23
N LEU A 559 -2.29 33.59 2.30
CA LEU A 559 -2.75 33.30 0.94
C LEU A 559 -3.93 32.32 0.94
N GLY A 560 -3.88 31.24 1.75
CA GLY A 560 -4.94 30.26 1.85
C GLY A 560 -6.28 30.84 2.30
N SER A 561 -6.28 31.92 3.07
CA SER A 561 -7.49 32.59 3.54
C SER A 561 -7.95 33.74 2.64
N THR A 562 -7.05 34.40 1.89
CA THR A 562 -7.38 35.63 1.13
C THR A 562 -7.50 35.40 -0.37
N LEU A 563 -6.69 34.49 -0.95
CA LEU A 563 -6.64 34.27 -2.39
C LEU A 563 -8.00 33.87 -3.01
N PRO A 564 -8.80 32.97 -2.45
CA PRO A 564 -10.11 32.60 -3.03
C PRO A 564 -11.05 33.79 -3.21
N TYR A 565 -11.05 34.70 -2.24
CA TYR A 565 -11.88 35.90 -2.30
C TYR A 565 -11.31 36.96 -3.25
N ALA A 566 -9.99 37.03 -3.38
CA ALA A 566 -9.33 37.90 -4.35
C ALA A 566 -9.65 37.42 -5.78
N GLU A 567 -9.58 36.13 -6.05
CA GLU A 567 -9.96 35.54 -7.33
C GLU A 567 -11.41 35.85 -7.70
N LEU A 568 -12.33 35.65 -6.75
CA LEU A 568 -13.75 35.97 -6.93
C LEU A 568 -13.97 37.49 -7.17
N GLY A 569 -13.25 38.34 -6.45
CA GLY A 569 -13.28 39.80 -6.64
C GLY A 569 -12.75 40.23 -8.00
N LEU A 570 -11.68 39.60 -8.48
CA LEU A 570 -11.15 39.81 -9.82
C LEU A 570 -12.13 39.39 -10.91
N ALA A 571 -12.78 38.22 -10.76
CA ALA A 571 -13.81 37.74 -11.65
C ALA A 571 -15.00 38.75 -11.68
N GLY A 572 -15.44 39.25 -10.51
CA GLY A 572 -16.47 40.30 -10.42
C GLY A 572 -16.10 41.57 -11.13
N THR A 573 -14.86 42.03 -10.98
CA THR A 573 -14.35 43.23 -11.66
C THR A 573 -14.24 43.03 -13.17
N ALA A 574 -13.76 41.87 -13.61
CA ALA A 574 -13.66 41.50 -15.03
C ALA A 574 -15.06 41.46 -15.67
N TRP A 575 -16.03 40.88 -14.99
CA TRP A 575 -17.41 40.86 -15.45
C TRP A 575 -18.01 42.28 -15.57
N LEU A 576 -17.83 43.13 -14.58
CA LEU A 576 -18.35 44.50 -14.59
C LEU A 576 -17.76 45.33 -15.73
N THR A 577 -16.48 45.14 -16.02
CA THR A 577 -15.74 45.96 -17.01
C THR A 577 -15.85 45.41 -18.43
N ARG A 578 -16.20 44.12 -18.60
CA ARG A 578 -16.23 43.41 -19.90
C ARG A 578 -17.56 42.79 -20.24
N ARG A 579 -18.67 43.31 -19.69
CA ARG A 579 -20.03 42.82 -19.99
C ARG A 579 -20.30 42.77 -21.49
N GLY A 580 -20.89 41.66 -21.96
CA GLY A 580 -21.24 41.47 -23.36
C GLY A 580 -20.03 41.14 -24.26
N SER A 581 -18.91 40.74 -23.67
CA SER A 581 -17.75 40.20 -24.39
C SER A 581 -17.49 38.76 -23.95
N PRO A 582 -16.81 37.94 -24.75
CA PRO A 582 -16.45 36.57 -24.37
C PRO A 582 -15.68 36.45 -23.05
N ASP A 583 -14.86 37.46 -22.75
CA ASP A 583 -14.15 37.52 -21.47
C ASP A 583 -15.07 37.84 -20.29
N GLY A 584 -16.12 38.60 -20.53
CA GLY A 584 -17.18 38.87 -19.54
C GLY A 584 -18.01 37.61 -19.25
N ASP A 585 -18.26 36.78 -20.23
CA ASP A 585 -18.98 35.51 -20.07
C ASP A 585 -18.15 34.50 -19.27
N VAL A 586 -16.85 34.42 -19.52
CA VAL A 586 -15.90 33.62 -18.71
C VAL A 586 -15.85 34.10 -17.24
N ALA A 587 -15.82 35.41 -17.04
CA ALA A 587 -15.82 35.98 -15.70
C ALA A 587 -17.14 35.70 -14.95
N MET A 588 -18.29 35.70 -15.66
CA MET A 588 -19.58 35.30 -15.08
C MET A 588 -19.61 33.82 -14.75
N ALA A 589 -19.12 32.94 -15.63
CA ALA A 589 -18.99 31.52 -15.37
C ALA A 589 -18.13 31.24 -14.11
N SER A 590 -17.05 32.00 -13.91
CA SER A 590 -16.20 31.92 -12.73
C SER A 590 -16.97 32.32 -11.44
N ILE A 591 -17.79 33.36 -11.48
CA ILE A 591 -18.61 33.78 -10.34
C ILE A 591 -19.66 32.72 -10.02
N GLU A 592 -20.40 32.25 -11.02
CA GLU A 592 -21.43 31.22 -10.86
C GLU A 592 -20.84 29.93 -10.31
N ALA A 593 -19.67 29.51 -10.81
CA ALA A 593 -18.94 28.35 -10.32
C ALA A 593 -18.51 28.53 -8.85
N GLY A 594 -17.99 29.70 -8.49
CA GLY A 594 -17.60 30.04 -7.12
C GLY A 594 -18.76 29.94 -6.15
N VAL A 595 -19.90 30.58 -6.47
CA VAL A 595 -21.11 30.55 -5.62
C VAL A 595 -21.67 29.13 -5.51
N SER A 596 -21.74 28.40 -6.62
CA SER A 596 -22.27 27.03 -6.64
C SER A 596 -21.40 26.07 -5.83
N SER A 597 -20.08 26.24 -5.89
CA SER A 597 -19.14 25.40 -5.11
C SER A 597 -19.26 25.63 -3.60
N VAL A 598 -19.55 26.87 -3.16
CA VAL A 598 -19.86 27.17 -1.74
C VAL A 598 -21.08 26.40 -1.27
N VAL A 599 -22.18 26.46 -2.03
CA VAL A 599 -23.44 25.80 -1.66
C VAL A 599 -23.26 24.28 -1.57
N LEU A 600 -22.55 23.69 -2.55
CA LEU A 600 -22.30 22.26 -2.58
C LEU A 600 -21.35 21.84 -1.45
N ALA A 601 -20.27 22.58 -1.20
CA ALA A 601 -19.32 22.28 -0.15
C ALA A 601 -19.96 22.38 1.25
N GLU A 602 -20.77 23.41 1.51
CA GLU A 602 -21.51 23.54 2.77
C GLU A 602 -22.58 22.46 2.94
N GLY A 603 -23.24 22.05 1.86
CA GLY A 603 -24.15 20.91 1.87
C GLY A 603 -23.44 19.59 2.24
N LEU A 604 -22.27 19.34 1.66
CA LEU A 604 -21.47 18.15 1.97
C LEU A 604 -20.95 18.16 3.40
N LYS A 605 -20.59 19.31 3.96
CA LYS A 605 -20.20 19.45 5.38
C LYS A 605 -21.28 18.97 6.33
N GLN A 606 -22.56 19.25 6.04
CA GLN A 606 -23.68 18.80 6.87
C GLN A 606 -23.87 17.27 6.83
N ILE A 607 -23.41 16.63 5.76
CA ILE A 607 -23.54 15.17 5.57
C ILE A 607 -22.35 14.45 6.20
N VAL A 608 -21.13 14.93 5.97
CA VAL A 608 -19.88 14.24 6.32
C VAL A 608 -19.50 14.49 7.78
N ASP A 609 -19.71 15.69 8.30
CA ASP A 609 -19.45 16.12 9.69
C ASP A 609 -18.12 15.61 10.26
N ARG A 610 -17.01 16.02 9.63
CA ARG A 610 -15.65 15.61 10.00
C ARG A 610 -15.01 16.63 10.96
N SER A 611 -14.33 16.13 12.00
CA SER A 611 -13.56 16.97 12.95
C SER A 611 -12.39 17.68 12.29
N ARG A 612 -12.09 18.90 12.74
CA ARG A 612 -10.94 19.66 12.27
C ARG A 612 -9.63 19.22 12.93
N PRO A 613 -8.46 19.47 12.30
CA PRO A 613 -7.15 19.16 12.90
C PRO A 613 -6.96 19.76 14.31
N TYR A 614 -7.44 20.98 14.57
CA TYR A 614 -7.30 21.64 15.87
C TYR A 614 -8.19 21.05 16.98
N ASP A 615 -9.16 20.19 16.65
CA ASP A 615 -10.01 19.51 17.63
C ASP A 615 -9.28 18.33 18.31
N GLU A 616 -8.10 17.95 17.81
CA GLU A 616 -7.23 16.85 18.32
C GLU A 616 -7.89 15.47 18.38
N ARG A 617 -9.03 15.27 17.71
CA ARG A 617 -9.80 14.00 17.68
C ARG A 617 -9.31 13.01 16.62
N GLY A 618 -8.47 13.47 15.71
CA GLY A 618 -7.88 12.65 14.66
C GLY A 618 -8.57 12.77 13.30
N ALA A 619 -7.85 12.36 12.25
CA ALA A 619 -8.28 12.52 10.85
C ALA A 619 -9.47 11.64 10.44
N ALA A 620 -9.75 10.58 11.20
CA ALA A 620 -10.82 9.63 10.92
C ALA A 620 -12.08 9.83 11.80
N ASP A 621 -12.21 10.99 12.43
CA ASP A 621 -13.36 11.30 13.28
C ASP A 621 -14.47 11.96 12.46
N PHE A 622 -15.59 11.24 12.27
CA PHE A 622 -16.74 11.62 11.47
C PHE A 622 -18.04 11.44 12.27
N GLY A 623 -19.03 12.31 12.01
CA GLY A 623 -20.41 12.12 12.49
C GLY A 623 -20.61 12.37 14.00
N HIS A 624 -19.74 13.14 14.66
CA HIS A 624 -19.82 13.41 16.08
C HIS A 624 -20.19 14.87 16.37
N ASP A 625 -21.37 14.99 16.97
CA ASP A 625 -21.90 16.17 17.66
C ASP A 625 -21.75 17.53 16.93
N LYS A 626 -22.84 18.07 16.45
CA LYS A 626 -23.02 19.33 15.70
C LYS A 626 -22.43 20.61 16.33
N ARG A 627 -21.47 20.49 17.23
CA ARG A 627 -20.87 21.61 17.97
C ARG A 627 -19.61 22.17 17.35
N SER A 628 -18.95 21.44 16.45
CA SER A 628 -17.79 21.93 15.70
C SER A 628 -18.14 22.11 14.22
N GLU A 629 -17.57 23.11 13.59
CA GLU A 629 -17.74 23.31 12.15
C GLU A 629 -16.99 22.19 11.41
N SER A 630 -17.71 21.41 10.59
CA SER A 630 -17.14 20.31 9.79
C SER A 630 -15.94 20.75 8.95
N SER A 631 -14.89 19.92 8.90
CA SER A 631 -13.71 20.19 8.10
C SER A 631 -13.85 19.80 6.63
N PHE A 632 -14.66 18.80 6.30
CA PHE A 632 -14.75 18.20 4.95
C PHE A 632 -16.01 18.64 4.19
N PRO A 633 -15.86 19.05 2.92
CA PRO A 633 -14.65 19.46 2.23
C PRO A 633 -14.25 20.91 2.56
N SER A 634 -13.06 21.34 2.12
CA SER A 634 -12.62 22.73 2.29
C SER A 634 -13.33 23.68 1.33
N VAL A 635 -14.12 24.61 1.86
CA VAL A 635 -14.83 25.64 1.07
C VAL A 635 -13.86 26.60 0.37
N HIS A 636 -12.77 26.99 1.03
CA HIS A 636 -11.78 27.91 0.44
C HIS A 636 -11.14 27.31 -0.82
N THR A 637 -10.76 26.03 -0.78
CA THR A 637 -10.21 25.36 -1.96
C THR A 637 -11.28 25.13 -3.03
N ALA A 638 -12.52 24.84 -2.64
CA ALA A 638 -13.62 24.71 -3.59
C ALA A 638 -13.88 26.02 -4.35
N ILE A 639 -13.90 27.16 -3.67
CA ILE A 639 -14.03 28.49 -4.29
C ILE A 639 -12.86 28.73 -5.27
N ALA A 640 -11.61 28.62 -4.78
CA ALA A 640 -10.45 28.96 -5.57
C ALA A 640 -10.37 28.14 -6.87
N TRP A 641 -10.53 26.84 -6.76
CA TRP A 641 -10.46 25.96 -7.94
C TRP A 641 -11.65 26.17 -8.90
N SER A 642 -12.83 26.46 -8.40
CA SER A 642 -14.00 26.69 -9.25
C SER A 642 -13.93 28.04 -10.00
N VAL A 643 -13.43 29.07 -9.35
CA VAL A 643 -13.30 30.40 -9.96
C VAL A 643 -12.21 30.43 -11.03
N ILE A 644 -11.08 29.73 -10.78
CA ILE A 644 -9.95 29.75 -11.71
C ILE A 644 -10.15 28.85 -12.92
N THR A 645 -10.94 27.77 -12.82
CA THR A 645 -11.09 26.77 -13.89
C THR A 645 -11.59 27.36 -15.20
N PRO A 646 -12.67 28.17 -15.28
CA PRO A 646 -13.12 28.77 -16.52
C PRO A 646 -12.05 29.65 -17.18
N VAL A 647 -11.26 30.35 -16.37
CA VAL A 647 -10.15 31.19 -16.85
C VAL A 647 -9.01 30.34 -17.38
N ALA A 648 -8.60 29.31 -16.63
CA ALA A 648 -7.52 28.40 -17.01
C ALA A 648 -7.81 27.67 -18.34
N GLU A 649 -9.04 27.22 -18.51
CA GLU A 649 -9.48 26.52 -19.74
C GLU A 649 -9.60 27.49 -20.93
N ARG A 650 -10.17 28.67 -20.71
CA ARG A 650 -10.36 29.65 -21.79
C ARG A 650 -9.06 30.16 -22.40
N TYR A 651 -8.04 30.34 -21.57
CA TYR A 651 -6.74 30.91 -21.98
C TYR A 651 -5.64 29.87 -22.12
N ASP A 652 -5.96 28.56 -22.04
CA ASP A 652 -5.00 27.44 -22.05
C ASP A 652 -3.84 27.69 -21.06
N ALA A 653 -4.19 28.04 -19.84
CA ALA A 653 -3.26 28.48 -18.80
C ALA A 653 -3.26 27.53 -17.58
N PRO A 654 -2.83 26.24 -17.73
CA PRO A 654 -2.88 25.25 -16.64
C PRO A 654 -1.99 25.60 -15.45
N TRP A 655 -1.00 26.48 -15.62
CA TRP A 655 -0.14 26.97 -14.54
C TRP A 655 -0.91 27.75 -13.46
N LEU A 656 -2.11 28.26 -13.77
CA LEU A 656 -3.00 28.91 -12.80
C LEU A 656 -3.42 27.95 -11.68
N TYR A 657 -3.60 26.67 -11.97
CA TYR A 657 -3.86 25.67 -10.94
C TYR A 657 -2.71 25.54 -9.93
N GLY A 658 -1.47 25.78 -10.35
CA GLY A 658 -0.32 25.83 -9.46
C GLY A 658 -0.40 26.96 -8.43
N ILE A 659 -0.90 28.13 -8.83
CA ILE A 659 -1.15 29.26 -7.92
C ILE A 659 -2.29 28.91 -6.96
N THR A 660 -3.39 28.41 -7.49
CA THR A 660 -4.56 28.03 -6.69
C THR A 660 -4.23 26.92 -5.68
N ALA A 661 -3.32 26.00 -6.01
CA ALA A 661 -2.85 24.97 -5.07
C ALA A 661 -2.15 25.55 -3.81
N LEU A 662 -1.68 26.81 -3.83
CA LEU A 662 -1.18 27.48 -2.63
C LEU A 662 -2.27 27.64 -1.56
N VAL A 663 -3.55 27.70 -1.98
CA VAL A 663 -4.68 27.71 -1.06
C VAL A 663 -4.73 26.41 -0.27
N ASN A 664 -4.52 25.25 -0.92
CA ASN A 664 -4.48 23.97 -0.25
C ASN A 664 -3.41 23.94 0.83
N VAL A 665 -2.19 24.33 0.48
CA VAL A 665 -1.07 24.43 1.43
C VAL A 665 -1.41 25.36 2.59
N GLY A 666 -1.99 26.52 2.30
CA GLY A 666 -2.35 27.52 3.30
C GLY A 666 -3.41 27.01 4.29
N ARG A 667 -4.41 26.25 3.82
CA ARG A 667 -5.47 25.72 4.68
C ARG A 667 -5.00 24.58 5.60
N VAL A 668 -4.06 23.76 5.13
CA VAL A 668 -3.38 22.75 5.95
C VAL A 668 -2.46 23.43 6.95
N ALA A 669 -1.66 24.41 6.52
CA ALA A 669 -0.75 25.17 7.37
C ALA A 669 -1.47 25.98 8.49
N ASP A 670 -2.73 26.31 8.27
CA ASP A 670 -3.59 27.04 9.22
C ASP A 670 -4.34 26.09 10.18
N HIS A 671 -4.07 24.81 10.16
CA HIS A 671 -4.74 23.79 10.99
C HIS A 671 -6.28 23.75 10.86
N GLN A 672 -6.82 24.30 9.78
CA GLN A 672 -8.27 24.37 9.56
C GLN A 672 -8.80 23.13 8.87
N HIS A 673 -7.95 22.48 8.07
CA HIS A 673 -8.35 21.36 7.22
C HIS A 673 -7.27 20.28 7.17
N TRP A 674 -7.68 19.05 7.04
CA TRP A 674 -6.84 17.95 6.64
C TRP A 674 -6.43 18.09 5.17
N LEU A 675 -5.35 17.44 4.75
CA LEU A 675 -4.93 17.46 3.35
C LEU A 675 -6.02 16.94 2.42
N SER A 676 -6.67 15.85 2.78
CA SER A 676 -7.78 15.27 2.01
C SER A 676 -9.00 16.17 1.90
N ASP A 677 -9.30 17.01 2.92
CA ASP A 677 -10.38 18.00 2.84
C ASP A 677 -10.09 19.04 1.75
N THR A 678 -8.82 19.46 1.64
CA THR A 678 -8.41 20.45 0.63
C THR A 678 -8.41 19.86 -0.76
N VAL A 679 -7.97 18.60 -0.93
CA VAL A 679 -8.05 17.89 -2.20
C VAL A 679 -9.49 17.65 -2.62
N ALA A 680 -10.38 17.26 -1.70
CA ALA A 680 -11.81 17.13 -1.98
C ALA A 680 -12.44 18.44 -2.43
N GLY A 681 -12.10 19.54 -1.76
CA GLY A 681 -12.51 20.88 -2.17
C GLY A 681 -12.00 21.25 -3.56
N SER A 682 -10.74 20.94 -3.88
CA SER A 682 -10.16 21.20 -5.21
C SER A 682 -10.88 20.40 -6.32
N VAL A 683 -11.14 19.12 -6.09
CA VAL A 683 -11.88 18.27 -7.03
C VAL A 683 -13.31 18.80 -7.24
N LEU A 684 -14.01 19.14 -6.15
CA LEU A 684 -15.34 19.73 -6.24
C LEU A 684 -15.31 21.04 -7.05
N GLY A 685 -14.37 21.92 -6.72
CA GLY A 685 -14.20 23.22 -7.39
C GLY A 685 -13.88 23.05 -8.88
N TYR A 686 -12.96 22.16 -9.22
CA TYR A 686 -12.62 21.87 -10.62
C TYR A 686 -13.84 21.35 -11.41
N VAL A 687 -14.58 20.38 -10.89
CA VAL A 687 -15.76 19.80 -11.58
C VAL A 687 -16.83 20.86 -11.79
N VAL A 688 -17.10 21.69 -10.78
CA VAL A 688 -18.08 22.78 -10.89
C VAL A 688 -17.59 23.84 -11.89
N GLY A 689 -16.32 24.22 -11.84
CA GLY A 689 -15.71 25.17 -12.78
C GLY A 689 -15.74 24.70 -14.22
N ASP A 690 -15.35 23.43 -14.49
CA ASP A 690 -15.41 22.80 -15.83
C ASP A 690 -16.85 22.77 -16.37
N TRP A 691 -17.84 22.49 -15.52
CA TRP A 691 -19.23 22.49 -15.95
C TRP A 691 -19.71 23.88 -16.40
N PHE A 692 -19.39 24.92 -15.63
CA PHE A 692 -19.76 26.31 -16.01
C PHE A 692 -18.96 26.81 -17.19
N SER A 693 -17.68 26.45 -17.34
CA SER A 693 -16.84 26.76 -18.49
C SER A 693 -17.43 26.22 -19.80
N LYS A 694 -17.81 24.95 -19.82
CA LYS A 694 -18.45 24.32 -20.98
C LYS A 694 -19.79 24.94 -21.33
N ARG A 695 -20.60 25.24 -20.32
CA ARG A 695 -21.89 25.91 -20.53
C ARG A 695 -21.74 27.31 -21.11
N ALA A 696 -20.71 28.05 -20.69
CA ALA A 696 -20.42 29.37 -21.26
C ALA A 696 -19.93 29.31 -22.71
N SER A 697 -19.27 28.21 -23.11
CA SER A 697 -18.82 28.01 -24.49
C SER A 697 -19.94 27.53 -25.43
N ASP A 698 -20.95 26.83 -24.90
CA ASP A 698 -22.03 26.23 -25.70
C ASP A 698 -23.31 27.09 -25.78
N ALA A 699 -23.44 28.17 -25.01
CA ALA A 699 -24.64 28.96 -24.95
C ALA A 699 -24.71 30.08 -26.01
N PRO A 700 -25.76 30.15 -26.81
CA PRO A 700 -26.19 31.43 -27.36
C PRO A 700 -26.67 32.27 -26.17
N SER A 701 -26.05 33.44 -25.97
CA SER A 701 -26.27 34.44 -24.92
C SER A 701 -27.60 34.33 -24.14
N GLY A 702 -27.58 33.63 -23.01
CA GLY A 702 -28.67 33.60 -22.04
C GLY A 702 -28.39 34.57 -20.91
N SER A 703 -29.39 35.38 -20.49
CA SER A 703 -29.24 36.32 -19.40
C SER A 703 -29.67 35.73 -18.07
N VAL A 704 -28.80 35.85 -17.05
CA VAL A 704 -29.17 35.62 -15.65
C VAL A 704 -29.60 36.95 -15.01
N THR A 705 -30.80 37.00 -14.46
CA THR A 705 -31.30 38.16 -13.77
C THR A 705 -31.46 37.87 -12.29
N LEU A 706 -30.73 38.63 -11.47
CA LEU A 706 -30.90 38.62 -10.02
C LEU A 706 -32.13 39.46 -9.65
N ILE A 707 -33.09 38.87 -8.94
CA ILE A 707 -34.21 39.55 -8.37
C ILE A 707 -34.10 39.55 -6.82
N PRO A 708 -34.71 40.51 -6.11
CA PRO A 708 -34.48 40.71 -4.67
C PRO A 708 -34.78 39.54 -3.74
N HIS A 709 -35.36 38.47 -4.24
CA HIS A 709 -35.70 37.27 -3.44
C HIS A 709 -35.44 35.96 -4.17
N GLY A 710 -34.56 35.95 -5.20
CA GLY A 710 -34.21 34.71 -5.92
C GLY A 710 -33.34 34.95 -7.16
N VAL A 711 -32.91 33.85 -7.76
CA VAL A 711 -32.17 33.82 -9.02
C VAL A 711 -33.09 33.27 -10.10
N VAL A 712 -33.36 34.02 -11.16
CA VAL A 712 -34.08 33.52 -12.33
C VAL A 712 -33.07 33.19 -13.41
N MET A 713 -33.03 31.94 -13.80
CA MET A 713 -32.29 31.47 -14.97
C MET A 713 -33.28 31.41 -16.14
N ALA A 714 -33.07 32.24 -17.15
CA ALA A 714 -33.79 32.12 -18.43
C ALA A 714 -32.83 31.50 -19.46
N THR A 715 -33.14 30.29 -19.89
CA THR A 715 -32.48 29.66 -21.04
C THR A 715 -33.40 29.82 -22.26
N ALA A 716 -32.88 30.37 -23.35
CA ALA A 716 -33.53 30.26 -24.63
C ALA A 716 -33.28 28.83 -25.17
N PHE A 717 -34.36 28.11 -25.44
CA PHE A 717 -34.35 26.80 -26.10
C PHE A 717 -34.14 26.98 -27.59
#